data_1029316b74deeca58b6a7e2de5a211fa
#
_entry.id   1029316b74deeca58b6a7e2de5a211fa
#
_cell.length_a   1.000
_cell.length_b   1.000
_cell.length_c   1.000
_cell.angle_alpha   90.00
_cell.angle_beta   90.00
_cell.angle_gamma   90.00
#
_symmetry.space_group_name_H-M   'P 1'
#
loop_
_entity.id
_entity.type
_entity.pdbx_description
1 polymer ?
#
loop_
_entity_poly.entity_id
_entity_poly.type
_entity_poly.pdbx_seq_one_letter_code
_entity_poly.pdbx_strand_id
1 'polypeptide(L)'
;MSKKPQYDPEELRYPDQHIVERSLVPEMEKSYIEYAMSVIVGRALPDVRDGLKPVHRRILYAMYEDNLTSDRPFKKSATCVGDVLGRYHPHGDASVYDALVRLAQDFSMRYMLVDGHGNFGSVDGDPPAAYRYTEARLAKIAGEMLRDIEKDTVDWDPSFDESRKEPRVLPCRFPNLLVNGSSGIAVGMATNIPPHNLREVIGACICVLDNPDATLGDLMEHVQGPDFPTKGIIMGRAGIRAAYATGRGRVVVRARHEFEEFGNNRTRIIITELPYQVNKRMLIKNMADQVEDKRLEGISNIQDETDRNGMRIVIELKRDANPQVVLNRLFAQTQLQSSFAINMLALVQNQSQPKILSLRHIIDEYLAFQEEIIVRRTRYDLKKAQERAHLLEGLLIAQDNIDEVIRIIRTSYDNAKENLMQRFGLDDVQAQAILDMRLKALQGLDREKLQNEYQELEEKIAYYLRVLGDENLVKSILKEELQAISDKYGDDRKTEIQDVEDEIDIEDLIEEEECVFTLTANGYIKRTPVSEYAAQSKGGMGKKGITTRDEDTVVDVFTASTHDYILFFTDTGKVYKKKGYLIPESGKAAKGTNIVNILQVETGERVQAMLHFRETGDDQLYLFMTTRNGTVKRLEVSALKNLRNNGIRALTLDEGDELINVQETHGSDRILIATHDGQAVCFDETDVRAMGRTAVGVRGIRLREGDYVVGAAKAVPGKTVLSITERGYGKRTAVEEYRITARGGLGIRNYMVTEKTGPIVGIKVVDGTEDLLLVTEAGILIRTAVENIRIAGRATQGVIVMRFKEEGDRVISMALTDREQDAEKEPSHE
;
A
#
# COMPACT_ATOMS: atom_id res chain seq x y z
N MET A 1 33.17 34.77 -9.40
CA MET A 1 33.54 34.46 -10.78
C MET A 1 34.30 33.15 -10.80
N SER A 2 33.65 32.05 -11.12
CA SER A 2 34.31 30.75 -11.30
C SER A 2 35.09 30.79 -12.62
N LYS A 3 36.38 30.49 -12.55
CA LYS A 3 37.21 30.36 -13.76
C LYS A 3 36.64 29.17 -14.57
N LYS A 4 36.20 29.45 -15.81
CA LYS A 4 35.90 28.39 -16.77
C LYS A 4 37.15 27.53 -16.98
N PRO A 5 37.07 26.20 -16.91
CA PRO A 5 38.20 25.37 -17.30
C PRO A 5 38.54 25.66 -18.75
N GLN A 6 39.80 25.96 -18.99
CA GLN A 6 40.32 26.20 -20.33
C GLN A 6 40.77 24.85 -20.89
N TYR A 7 40.02 24.30 -21.83
CA TYR A 7 40.44 23.10 -22.56
C TYR A 7 41.43 23.49 -23.64
N ASP A 8 42.49 22.72 -23.78
CA ASP A 8 43.42 22.82 -24.89
C ASP A 8 42.86 22.03 -26.08
N PRO A 9 42.52 22.71 -27.23
CA PRO A 9 41.98 22.00 -28.40
C PRO A 9 42.96 20.97 -28.98
N GLU A 10 44.26 21.05 -28.72
CA GLU A 10 45.26 20.12 -29.21
C GLU A 10 45.31 18.81 -28.38
N GLU A 11 44.71 18.78 -27.17
CA GLU A 11 44.54 17.57 -26.37
C GLU A 11 43.34 16.70 -26.77
N LEU A 12 42.50 17.16 -27.67
CA LEU A 12 41.36 16.39 -28.15
C LEU A 12 41.81 15.21 -29.03
N ARG A 13 41.52 14.02 -28.55
CA ARG A 13 41.88 12.75 -29.24
C ARG A 13 41.16 12.55 -30.60
N TYR A 14 40.05 13.30 -30.81
CA TYR A 14 39.24 13.25 -32.00
C TYR A 14 38.86 14.67 -32.45
N PRO A 15 39.11 15.06 -33.71
CA PRO A 15 38.88 16.44 -34.21
C PRO A 15 37.39 16.87 -34.19
N ASP A 16 36.47 15.91 -34.18
CA ASP A 16 35.02 16.16 -34.16
C ASP A 16 34.39 16.01 -32.77
N GLN A 17 35.21 16.01 -31.73
CA GLN A 17 34.73 15.82 -30.36
C GLN A 17 34.11 17.09 -29.81
N HIS A 18 32.82 17.06 -29.47
CA HIS A 18 32.13 18.12 -28.74
C HIS A 18 32.18 17.86 -27.23
N ILE A 19 32.88 18.72 -26.49
CA ILE A 19 32.87 18.71 -25.03
C ILE A 19 31.74 19.61 -24.56
N VAL A 20 30.76 19.00 -23.89
CA VAL A 20 29.64 19.73 -23.27
C VAL A 20 29.86 19.78 -21.77
N GLU A 21 29.98 20.99 -21.22
CA GLU A 21 30.03 21.17 -19.77
C GLU A 21 28.66 20.85 -19.16
N ARG A 22 28.64 19.88 -18.22
CA ARG A 22 27.45 19.58 -17.43
C ARG A 22 27.78 19.70 -15.94
N SER A 23 26.88 20.27 -15.17
CA SER A 23 26.99 20.24 -13.72
C SER A 23 26.84 18.81 -13.20
N LEU A 24 27.73 18.39 -12.31
CA LEU A 24 27.75 17.04 -11.75
C LEU A 24 26.47 16.75 -10.93
N VAL A 25 25.96 17.74 -10.19
CA VAL A 25 24.81 17.55 -9.28
C VAL A 25 23.55 17.17 -10.03
N PRO A 26 23.05 17.93 -11.04
CA PRO A 26 21.86 17.53 -11.80
C PRO A 26 22.04 16.21 -12.55
N GLU A 27 23.24 15.91 -13.04
CA GLU A 27 23.51 14.65 -13.75
C GLU A 27 23.45 13.46 -12.78
N MET A 28 24.02 13.60 -11.58
CA MET A 28 23.94 12.58 -10.54
C MET A 28 22.50 12.39 -10.04
N GLU A 29 21.76 13.47 -9.81
CA GLU A 29 20.37 13.40 -9.38
C GLU A 29 19.51 12.63 -10.40
N LYS A 30 19.64 12.98 -11.68
CA LYS A 30 18.92 12.32 -12.76
C LYS A 30 19.28 10.83 -12.86
N SER A 31 20.57 10.53 -12.93
CA SER A 31 21.05 9.15 -13.05
C SER A 31 20.67 8.29 -11.82
N TYR A 32 20.69 8.90 -10.61
CA TYR A 32 20.29 8.19 -9.39
C TYR A 32 18.78 7.90 -9.38
N ILE A 33 17.95 8.83 -9.83
CA ILE A 33 16.49 8.63 -9.93
C ILE A 33 16.19 7.51 -10.95
N GLU A 34 16.81 7.54 -12.12
CA GLU A 34 16.65 6.51 -13.14
C GLU A 34 17.08 5.12 -12.62
N TYR A 35 18.22 5.04 -11.93
CA TYR A 35 18.67 3.82 -11.28
C TYR A 35 17.71 3.36 -10.20
N ALA A 36 17.27 4.27 -9.31
CA ALA A 36 16.33 3.95 -8.24
C ALA A 36 15.01 3.39 -8.78
N MET A 37 14.45 4.03 -9.82
CA MET A 37 13.23 3.55 -10.47
C MET A 37 13.41 2.18 -11.10
N SER A 38 14.54 1.95 -11.78
CA SER A 38 14.87 0.65 -12.36
C SER A 38 14.96 -0.46 -11.30
N VAL A 39 15.56 -0.17 -10.13
CA VAL A 39 15.65 -1.14 -9.03
C VAL A 39 14.28 -1.37 -8.36
N ILE A 40 13.49 -0.32 -8.15
CA ILE A 40 12.18 -0.40 -7.49
C ILE A 40 11.22 -1.22 -8.34
N VAL A 41 11.03 -0.84 -9.60
CA VAL A 41 10.01 -1.44 -10.48
C VAL A 41 10.55 -2.71 -11.17
N GLY A 42 11.79 -2.67 -11.64
CA GLY A 42 12.37 -3.72 -12.50
C GLY A 42 13.10 -4.85 -11.77
N ARG A 43 13.25 -4.81 -10.44
CA ARG A 43 14.11 -5.79 -9.73
C ARG A 43 13.60 -6.24 -8.36
N ALA A 44 13.34 -5.31 -7.43
CA ALA A 44 13.30 -5.63 -6.01
C ALA A 44 11.89 -5.88 -5.46
N LEU A 45 10.87 -5.19 -5.98
CA LEU A 45 9.52 -5.26 -5.45
C LEU A 45 8.62 -6.20 -6.27
N PRO A 46 7.73 -6.94 -5.59
CA PRO A 46 6.73 -7.77 -6.25
C PRO A 46 5.55 -6.93 -6.76
N ASP A 47 4.90 -7.40 -7.82
CA ASP A 47 3.57 -6.91 -8.22
C ASP A 47 2.50 -7.48 -7.28
N VAL A 48 1.54 -6.65 -6.86
CA VAL A 48 0.48 -7.07 -5.93
C VAL A 48 -0.41 -8.17 -6.52
N ARG A 49 -0.56 -8.22 -7.84
CA ARG A 49 -1.49 -9.10 -8.56
C ARG A 49 -0.99 -10.55 -8.63
N ASP A 50 0.29 -10.77 -8.95
CA ASP A 50 0.89 -12.11 -9.07
C ASP A 50 1.94 -12.44 -8.00
N GLY A 51 2.33 -11.47 -7.18
CA GLY A 51 3.30 -11.64 -6.10
C GLY A 51 4.73 -11.91 -6.55
N LEU A 52 5.04 -11.68 -7.82
CA LEU A 52 6.34 -12.01 -8.41
C LEU A 52 7.18 -10.77 -8.68
N LYS A 53 8.49 -10.94 -8.50
CA LYS A 53 9.49 -10.04 -9.08
C LYS A 53 9.72 -10.39 -10.55
N PRO A 54 10.24 -9.45 -11.36
CA PRO A 54 10.47 -9.70 -12.78
C PRO A 54 11.27 -10.97 -13.09
N VAL A 55 12.33 -11.24 -12.33
CA VAL A 55 13.17 -12.44 -12.54
C VAL A 55 12.38 -13.74 -12.34
N HIS A 56 11.55 -13.82 -11.30
CA HIS A 56 10.72 -15.00 -11.02
C HIS A 56 9.67 -15.21 -12.09
N ARG A 57 9.02 -14.12 -12.52
CA ARG A 57 8.02 -14.15 -13.60
C ARG A 57 8.62 -14.64 -14.90
N ARG A 58 9.81 -14.16 -15.27
CA ARG A 58 10.54 -14.57 -16.47
C ARG A 58 10.96 -16.03 -16.42
N ILE A 59 11.40 -16.54 -15.25
CA ILE A 59 11.72 -17.95 -15.06
C ILE A 59 10.51 -18.83 -15.32
N LEU A 60 9.38 -18.54 -14.65
CA LEU A 60 8.17 -19.34 -14.79
C LEU A 60 7.63 -19.29 -16.22
N TYR A 61 7.66 -18.13 -16.86
CA TYR A 61 7.17 -17.97 -18.22
C TYR A 61 8.07 -18.68 -19.24
N ALA A 62 9.40 -18.58 -19.14
CA ALA A 62 10.33 -19.29 -20.01
C ALA A 62 10.17 -20.82 -19.88
N MET A 63 10.03 -21.33 -18.66
CA MET A 63 9.78 -22.76 -18.43
C MET A 63 8.45 -23.20 -19.03
N TYR A 64 7.42 -22.35 -19.02
CA TYR A 64 6.14 -22.63 -19.66
C TYR A 64 6.24 -22.65 -21.19
N GLU A 65 6.92 -21.67 -21.82
CA GLU A 65 7.20 -21.65 -23.26
C GLU A 65 7.94 -22.93 -23.73
N ASP A 66 8.88 -23.40 -22.91
CA ASP A 66 9.63 -24.63 -23.20
C ASP A 66 8.84 -25.91 -22.87
N ASN A 67 7.58 -25.75 -22.50
CA ASN A 67 6.68 -26.87 -22.16
C ASN A 67 7.21 -27.76 -21.04
N LEU A 68 7.89 -27.16 -20.05
CA LEU A 68 8.45 -27.82 -18.86
C LEU A 68 7.40 -27.91 -17.75
N THR A 69 6.25 -28.43 -18.06
CA THR A 69 5.13 -28.61 -17.12
C THR A 69 5.38 -29.80 -16.18
N SER A 70 4.61 -29.88 -15.12
CA SER A 70 4.78 -30.89 -14.06
C SER A 70 4.56 -32.34 -14.52
N ASP A 71 3.91 -32.53 -15.66
CA ASP A 71 3.67 -33.82 -16.30
C ASP A 71 4.79 -34.24 -17.29
N ARG A 72 5.74 -33.35 -17.56
CA ARG A 72 6.86 -33.58 -18.46
C ARG A 72 8.13 -33.99 -17.71
N PRO A 73 9.11 -34.65 -18.39
CA PRO A 73 10.39 -34.96 -17.80
C PRO A 73 11.14 -33.71 -17.36
N PHE A 74 12.00 -33.85 -16.34
CA PHE A 74 12.91 -32.80 -15.90
C PHE A 74 13.92 -32.45 -17.02
N LYS A 75 14.30 -31.18 -17.09
CA LYS A 75 15.42 -30.68 -17.89
C LYS A 75 16.53 -30.12 -17.00
N LYS A 76 17.76 -30.10 -17.50
CA LYS A 76 18.89 -29.46 -16.78
C LYS A 76 18.55 -28.00 -16.46
N SER A 77 18.84 -27.57 -15.22
CA SER A 77 18.69 -26.19 -14.81
C SER A 77 19.47 -25.21 -15.70
N ALA A 78 20.60 -25.68 -16.26
CA ALA A 78 21.39 -24.92 -17.23
C ALA A 78 20.56 -24.50 -18.47
N THR A 79 19.68 -25.36 -18.95
CA THR A 79 18.80 -25.02 -20.08
C THR A 79 17.82 -23.92 -19.66
N CYS A 80 17.13 -24.08 -18.53
CA CYS A 80 16.18 -23.08 -18.04
C CYS A 80 16.85 -21.71 -17.83
N VAL A 81 18.04 -21.67 -17.19
CA VAL A 81 18.80 -20.44 -16.97
C VAL A 81 19.22 -19.81 -18.29
N GLY A 82 19.71 -20.62 -19.25
CA GLY A 82 20.13 -20.14 -20.57
C GLY A 82 18.99 -19.53 -21.37
N ASP A 83 17.80 -20.14 -21.35
CA ASP A 83 16.61 -19.64 -22.03
C ASP A 83 16.11 -18.31 -21.43
N VAL A 84 16.13 -18.19 -20.09
CA VAL A 84 15.78 -16.94 -19.40
C VAL A 84 16.74 -15.82 -19.76
N LEU A 85 18.05 -16.07 -19.73
CA LEU A 85 19.08 -15.09 -20.07
C LEU A 85 19.00 -14.65 -21.53
N GLY A 86 18.88 -15.60 -22.42
CA GLY A 86 18.86 -15.32 -23.85
C GLY A 86 17.61 -14.63 -24.36
N ARG A 87 16.46 -14.81 -23.67
CA ARG A 87 15.16 -14.31 -24.16
C ARG A 87 14.65 -13.09 -23.41
N TYR A 88 14.87 -13.01 -22.08
CA TYR A 88 14.11 -12.07 -21.22
C TYR A 88 14.95 -11.30 -20.20
N HIS A 89 16.04 -11.87 -19.66
CA HIS A 89 16.69 -11.31 -18.49
C HIS A 89 18.21 -11.11 -18.70
N PRO A 90 18.65 -9.96 -19.23
CA PRO A 90 20.04 -9.69 -19.60
C PRO A 90 20.92 -9.39 -18.37
N HIS A 91 21.03 -10.32 -17.42
CA HIS A 91 21.84 -10.20 -16.20
C HIS A 91 22.68 -11.48 -15.98
N GLY A 92 23.44 -11.53 -14.88
CA GLY A 92 24.30 -12.68 -14.61
C GLY A 92 23.54 -14.00 -14.41
N ASP A 93 24.08 -15.10 -14.92
CA ASP A 93 23.53 -16.45 -14.82
C ASP A 93 23.35 -16.92 -13.36
N ALA A 94 24.28 -16.55 -12.48
CA ALA A 94 24.18 -16.85 -11.05
C ALA A 94 22.90 -16.28 -10.41
N SER A 95 22.53 -15.04 -10.75
CA SER A 95 21.35 -14.39 -10.19
C SER A 95 20.05 -15.08 -10.62
N VAL A 96 19.99 -15.55 -11.87
CA VAL A 96 18.83 -16.30 -12.40
C VAL A 96 18.77 -17.68 -11.75
N TYR A 97 19.91 -18.36 -11.64
CA TYR A 97 19.97 -19.67 -11.00
C TYR A 97 19.59 -19.62 -9.52
N ASP A 98 20.09 -18.64 -8.76
CA ASP A 98 19.75 -18.47 -7.34
C ASP A 98 18.25 -18.20 -7.17
N ALA A 99 17.64 -17.44 -8.07
CA ALA A 99 16.19 -17.22 -8.07
C ALA A 99 15.42 -18.52 -8.38
N LEU A 100 15.85 -19.29 -9.38
CA LEU A 100 15.27 -20.60 -9.70
C LEU A 100 15.36 -21.56 -8.51
N VAL A 101 16.53 -21.63 -7.90
CA VAL A 101 16.80 -22.48 -6.72
C VAL A 101 15.85 -22.14 -5.58
N ARG A 102 15.68 -20.85 -5.28
CA ARG A 102 14.79 -20.41 -4.21
C ARG A 102 13.33 -20.83 -4.44
N LEU A 103 12.86 -20.82 -5.70
CA LEU A 103 11.51 -21.27 -6.06
C LEU A 103 11.30 -22.78 -5.86
N ALA A 104 12.38 -23.56 -5.76
CA ALA A 104 12.38 -25.02 -5.56
C ALA A 104 12.72 -25.46 -4.13
N GLN A 105 13.02 -24.52 -3.20
CA GLN A 105 13.36 -24.82 -1.81
C GLN A 105 12.13 -24.92 -0.93
N ASP A 106 11.91 -26.06 -0.29
CA ASP A 106 10.78 -26.32 0.61
C ASP A 106 10.86 -25.57 1.96
N PHE A 107 12.08 -25.10 2.31
CA PHE A 107 12.31 -24.28 3.50
C PHE A 107 12.28 -22.77 3.21
N SER A 108 12.23 -22.37 1.95
CA SER A 108 12.13 -20.97 1.50
C SER A 108 10.74 -20.60 1.04
N MET A 109 10.05 -21.52 0.35
CA MET A 109 8.73 -21.31 -0.22
C MET A 109 7.68 -22.11 0.55
N ARG A 110 6.57 -21.47 0.89
CA ARG A 110 5.45 -22.19 1.53
C ARG A 110 4.80 -23.16 0.55
N TYR A 111 4.67 -22.75 -0.71
CA TYR A 111 4.26 -23.58 -1.85
C TYR A 111 5.27 -23.39 -2.97
N MET A 112 6.07 -24.42 -3.24
CA MET A 112 7.11 -24.38 -4.26
C MET A 112 6.50 -24.19 -5.65
N LEU A 113 7.11 -23.32 -6.45
CA LEU A 113 6.69 -23.04 -7.83
C LEU A 113 7.53 -23.83 -8.85
N VAL A 114 8.69 -24.30 -8.44
CA VAL A 114 9.58 -25.14 -9.24
C VAL A 114 9.74 -26.48 -8.54
N ASP A 115 9.63 -27.56 -9.31
CA ASP A 115 9.95 -28.92 -8.89
C ASP A 115 11.39 -29.22 -9.27
N GLY A 116 12.26 -29.36 -8.28
CA GLY A 116 13.70 -29.55 -8.46
C GLY A 116 14.13 -30.99 -8.21
N HIS A 117 15.09 -31.47 -9.01
CA HIS A 117 15.72 -32.77 -8.84
C HIS A 117 17.23 -32.60 -8.71
N GLY A 118 17.80 -33.07 -7.60
CA GLY A 118 19.20 -32.90 -7.23
C GLY A 118 19.37 -32.11 -5.94
N ASN A 119 20.54 -31.51 -5.71
CA ASN A 119 20.83 -30.70 -4.53
C ASN A 119 20.52 -29.24 -4.80
N PHE A 120 19.44 -28.73 -4.17
CA PHE A 120 19.02 -27.33 -4.21
C PHE A 120 19.36 -26.55 -2.93
N GLY A 121 20.36 -27.00 -2.17
CA GLY A 121 20.75 -26.39 -0.89
C GLY A 121 20.03 -27.01 0.30
N SER A 122 20.35 -26.53 1.48
CA SER A 122 19.78 -27.02 2.74
C SER A 122 19.56 -25.91 3.76
N VAL A 123 18.82 -26.22 4.83
CA VAL A 123 18.64 -25.32 5.99
C VAL A 123 19.96 -25.00 6.70
N ASP A 124 20.97 -25.82 6.51
CA ASP A 124 22.35 -25.58 7.00
C ASP A 124 23.09 -24.47 6.24
N GLY A 125 22.50 -23.94 5.19
CA GLY A 125 23.12 -22.94 4.33
C GLY A 125 24.10 -23.53 3.33
N ASP A 126 24.03 -24.85 3.06
CA ASP A 126 24.79 -25.45 1.98
C ASP A 126 24.32 -24.87 0.63
N PRO A 127 25.26 -24.48 -0.24
CA PRO A 127 24.91 -24.00 -1.56
C PRO A 127 24.28 -25.10 -2.41
N PRO A 128 23.44 -24.74 -3.40
CA PRO A 128 22.99 -25.72 -4.38
C PRO A 128 24.14 -26.23 -5.21
N ALA A 129 23.99 -27.41 -5.78
CA ALA A 129 24.93 -27.90 -6.79
C ALA A 129 24.88 -26.99 -8.02
N ALA A 130 25.98 -26.94 -8.78
CA ALA A 130 26.03 -26.14 -10.00
C ALA A 130 24.90 -26.52 -10.98
N TYR A 131 24.32 -25.55 -11.67
CA TYR A 131 23.14 -25.71 -12.55
C TYR A 131 23.28 -26.75 -13.66
N ARG A 132 24.50 -27.18 -14.00
CA ARG A 132 24.75 -28.30 -14.93
C ARG A 132 24.41 -29.67 -14.35
N TYR A 133 24.33 -29.79 -13.02
CA TYR A 133 24.00 -31.05 -12.31
C TYR A 133 22.53 -31.15 -11.91
N THR A 134 21.91 -30.05 -11.56
CA THR A 134 20.52 -30.01 -11.13
C THR A 134 19.54 -30.00 -12.29
N GLU A 135 18.34 -30.48 -12.05
CA GLU A 135 17.26 -30.53 -13.03
C GLU A 135 16.01 -29.87 -12.46
N ALA A 136 15.19 -29.25 -13.30
CA ALA A 136 14.00 -28.53 -12.89
C ALA A 136 12.85 -28.70 -13.89
N ARG A 137 11.65 -28.52 -13.38
CA ARG A 137 10.39 -28.34 -14.13
C ARG A 137 9.41 -27.51 -13.29
N LEU A 138 8.32 -27.04 -13.87
CA LEU A 138 7.27 -26.35 -13.13
C LEU A 138 6.59 -27.28 -12.13
N ALA A 139 6.37 -26.80 -10.91
CA ALA A 139 5.53 -27.50 -9.95
C ALA A 139 4.06 -27.48 -10.40
N LYS A 140 3.23 -28.40 -9.88
CA LYS A 140 1.81 -28.50 -10.27
C LYS A 140 1.05 -27.20 -10.02
N ILE A 141 1.28 -26.54 -8.89
CA ILE A 141 0.61 -25.28 -8.53
C ILE A 141 1.05 -24.10 -9.42
N ALA A 142 2.27 -24.11 -9.94
CA ALA A 142 2.74 -23.09 -10.87
C ALA A 142 1.95 -23.08 -12.18
N GLY A 143 1.36 -24.21 -12.56
CA GLY A 143 0.43 -24.28 -13.70
C GLY A 143 -0.81 -23.39 -13.53
N GLU A 144 -1.26 -23.18 -12.28
CA GLU A 144 -2.38 -22.29 -11.99
C GLU A 144 -2.01 -20.80 -12.09
N MET A 145 -0.71 -20.47 -12.01
CA MET A 145 -0.23 -19.10 -12.24
C MET A 145 -0.21 -18.71 -13.72
N LEU A 146 -0.02 -19.70 -14.60
CA LEU A 146 0.17 -19.51 -16.04
C LEU A 146 -1.08 -19.87 -16.86
N ARG A 147 -2.08 -20.40 -16.19
CA ARG A 147 -3.29 -20.90 -16.87
C ARG A 147 -4.03 -19.77 -17.58
N ASP A 148 -4.47 -20.04 -18.80
CA ASP A 148 -5.15 -19.12 -19.69
C ASP A 148 -4.32 -17.90 -20.14
N ILE A 149 -2.98 -17.94 -20.03
CA ILE A 149 -2.10 -16.85 -20.45
C ILE A 149 -2.19 -16.57 -21.96
N GLU A 150 -2.49 -17.58 -22.76
CA GLU A 150 -2.66 -17.46 -24.21
C GLU A 150 -4.00 -16.80 -24.62
N LYS A 151 -4.93 -16.61 -23.68
CA LYS A 151 -6.27 -16.08 -23.93
C LYS A 151 -6.37 -14.56 -23.76
N ASP A 152 -5.29 -13.84 -24.03
CA ASP A 152 -5.22 -12.38 -23.90
C ASP A 152 -5.66 -11.85 -22.50
N THR A 153 -5.35 -12.63 -21.46
CA THR A 153 -5.75 -12.33 -20.09
C THR A 153 -4.89 -11.25 -19.43
N VAL A 154 -3.67 -11.04 -19.92
CA VAL A 154 -2.68 -10.12 -19.35
C VAL A 154 -2.07 -9.24 -20.43
N ASP A 155 -1.45 -8.13 -20.02
CA ASP A 155 -0.73 -7.24 -20.92
C ASP A 155 0.68 -7.77 -21.17
N TRP A 156 1.22 -7.43 -22.34
CA TRP A 156 2.52 -7.86 -22.82
C TRP A 156 3.43 -6.68 -23.08
N ASP A 157 4.66 -6.77 -22.59
CA ASP A 157 5.72 -5.81 -22.88
C ASP A 157 6.75 -6.42 -23.86
N PRO A 158 7.47 -5.59 -24.63
CA PRO A 158 8.59 -6.09 -25.42
C PRO A 158 9.72 -6.59 -24.51
N SER A 159 10.44 -7.64 -24.95
CA SER A 159 11.68 -8.07 -24.30
C SER A 159 12.78 -7.00 -24.44
N PHE A 160 13.88 -7.16 -23.69
CA PHE A 160 14.98 -6.17 -23.68
C PHE A 160 15.58 -5.88 -25.06
N ASP A 161 15.50 -6.83 -25.99
CA ASP A 161 15.99 -6.74 -27.38
C ASP A 161 14.86 -6.53 -28.40
N GLU A 162 13.63 -6.34 -27.92
CA GLU A 162 12.41 -6.20 -28.72
C GLU A 162 12.11 -7.37 -29.67
N SER A 163 12.84 -8.46 -29.60
CA SER A 163 12.64 -9.63 -30.46
C SER A 163 11.43 -10.47 -30.08
N ARG A 164 10.99 -10.39 -28.83
CA ARG A 164 9.89 -11.14 -28.23
C ARG A 164 9.00 -10.27 -27.37
N LYS A 165 7.95 -10.86 -26.85
CA LYS A 165 7.10 -10.26 -25.83
C LYS A 165 7.18 -11.07 -24.54
N GLU A 166 7.14 -10.38 -23.41
CA GLU A 166 7.03 -10.98 -22.09
C GLU A 166 5.75 -10.52 -21.37
N PRO A 167 5.12 -11.36 -20.55
CA PRO A 167 3.93 -10.95 -19.82
C PRO A 167 4.32 -9.95 -18.72
N ARG A 168 3.59 -8.83 -18.64
CA ARG A 168 3.79 -7.83 -17.59
C ARG A 168 3.45 -8.39 -16.22
N VAL A 169 2.46 -9.28 -16.16
CA VAL A 169 1.99 -9.99 -14.97
C VAL A 169 1.48 -11.36 -15.39
N LEU A 170 1.51 -12.35 -14.50
CA LEU A 170 0.91 -13.66 -14.76
C LEU A 170 -0.56 -13.66 -14.33
N PRO A 171 -1.44 -14.48 -14.97
CA PRO A 171 -2.84 -14.59 -14.59
C PRO A 171 -3.09 -14.98 -13.13
N CYS A 172 -2.25 -15.83 -12.58
CA CYS A 172 -2.12 -16.19 -11.16
C CYS A 172 -3.46 -16.43 -10.43
N ARG A 173 -4.04 -17.60 -10.60
CA ARG A 173 -5.36 -17.96 -10.07
C ARG A 173 -5.45 -18.13 -8.54
N PHE A 174 -4.37 -17.92 -7.81
CA PHE A 174 -4.35 -17.90 -6.35
C PHE A 174 -3.54 -16.70 -5.85
N PRO A 175 -3.80 -16.16 -4.66
CA PRO A 175 -3.18 -14.93 -4.16
C PRO A 175 -1.72 -15.16 -3.73
N ASN A 176 -0.83 -15.37 -4.71
CA ASN A 176 0.56 -15.78 -4.50
C ASN A 176 1.37 -14.82 -3.62
N LEU A 177 1.09 -13.51 -3.68
CA LEU A 177 1.80 -12.53 -2.84
C LEU A 177 1.66 -12.84 -1.35
N LEU A 178 0.45 -13.20 -0.90
CA LEU A 178 0.20 -13.59 0.49
C LEU A 178 0.63 -15.03 0.76
N VAL A 179 0.38 -15.94 -0.17
CA VAL A 179 0.62 -17.38 0.02
C VAL A 179 2.10 -17.69 0.16
N ASN A 180 2.95 -17.17 -0.73
CA ASN A 180 4.39 -17.38 -0.70
C ASN A 180 5.18 -16.23 -0.08
N GLY A 181 4.56 -15.06 0.08
CA GLY A 181 5.24 -13.87 0.53
C GLY A 181 6.28 -13.34 -0.48
N SER A 182 7.00 -12.32 -0.07
CA SER A 182 8.12 -11.77 -0.84
C SER A 182 9.04 -10.96 0.06
N SER A 183 10.34 -11.01 -0.20
CA SER A 183 11.32 -10.17 0.48
C SER A 183 12.23 -9.50 -0.54
N GLY A 184 12.55 -8.22 -0.36
CA GLY A 184 13.39 -7.49 -1.29
C GLY A 184 13.85 -6.15 -0.75
N ILE A 185 15.04 -5.73 -1.15
CA ILE A 185 15.63 -4.45 -0.78
C ILE A 185 15.76 -3.60 -2.05
N ALA A 186 15.04 -2.50 -2.09
CA ALA A 186 15.12 -1.50 -3.16
C ALA A 186 15.87 -0.25 -2.67
N VAL A 187 15.94 0.78 -3.51
CA VAL A 187 16.51 2.06 -3.12
C VAL A 187 15.52 2.82 -2.24
N GLY A 188 15.91 3.10 -1.00
CA GLY A 188 15.11 3.85 -0.04
C GLY A 188 13.91 3.10 0.56
N MET A 189 13.68 1.85 0.18
CA MET A 189 12.55 1.04 0.68
C MET A 189 12.87 -0.46 0.61
N ALA A 190 12.15 -1.23 1.43
CA ALA A 190 12.28 -2.68 1.45
C ALA A 190 10.91 -3.32 1.63
N THR A 191 10.73 -4.50 1.06
CA THR A 191 9.54 -5.34 1.30
C THR A 191 9.91 -6.59 2.07
N ASN A 192 9.04 -7.02 2.96
CA ASN A 192 9.18 -8.29 3.69
C ASN A 192 7.79 -8.81 4.05
N ILE A 193 7.17 -9.50 3.11
CA ILE A 193 5.83 -10.05 3.23
C ILE A 193 5.96 -11.52 3.63
N PRO A 194 5.39 -11.94 4.76
CA PRO A 194 5.46 -13.33 5.19
C PRO A 194 4.57 -14.23 4.35
N PRO A 195 4.89 -15.53 4.24
CA PRO A 195 4.01 -16.51 3.63
C PRO A 195 2.81 -16.85 4.53
N HIS A 196 1.71 -17.35 3.90
CA HIS A 196 0.48 -17.72 4.57
C HIS A 196 -0.06 -19.05 4.07
N ASN A 197 -0.99 -19.62 4.81
CA ASN A 197 -1.69 -20.84 4.39
C ASN A 197 -2.68 -20.55 3.25
N LEU A 198 -2.68 -21.39 2.23
CA LEU A 198 -3.48 -21.20 1.03
C LEU A 198 -5.00 -21.23 1.32
N ARG A 199 -5.45 -22.17 2.15
CA ARG A 199 -6.87 -22.28 2.52
C ARG A 199 -7.34 -21.05 3.30
N GLU A 200 -6.51 -20.54 4.20
CA GLU A 200 -6.82 -19.34 4.99
C GLU A 200 -6.96 -18.11 4.12
N VAL A 201 -6.00 -17.87 3.22
CA VAL A 201 -6.03 -16.70 2.33
C VAL A 201 -7.19 -16.78 1.33
N ILE A 202 -7.44 -17.95 0.75
CA ILE A 202 -8.60 -18.15 -0.13
C ILE A 202 -9.90 -17.96 0.65
N GLY A 203 -9.99 -18.46 1.89
CA GLY A 203 -11.13 -18.22 2.76
C GLY A 203 -11.42 -16.73 2.97
N ALA A 204 -10.38 -15.94 3.22
CA ALA A 204 -10.51 -14.48 3.32
C ALA A 204 -10.93 -13.82 2.00
N CYS A 205 -10.40 -14.29 0.86
CA CYS A 205 -10.83 -13.80 -0.46
C CYS A 205 -12.33 -14.07 -0.70
N ILE A 206 -12.80 -15.26 -0.37
CA ILE A 206 -14.23 -15.63 -0.46
C ILE A 206 -15.07 -14.80 0.50
N CYS A 207 -14.60 -14.56 1.73
CA CYS A 207 -15.27 -13.69 2.69
C CYS A 207 -15.49 -12.29 2.13
N VAL A 208 -14.49 -11.70 1.44
CA VAL A 208 -14.62 -10.38 0.81
C VAL A 208 -15.58 -10.40 -0.39
N LEU A 209 -15.60 -11.48 -1.18
CA LEU A 209 -16.55 -11.64 -2.29
C LEU A 209 -18.00 -11.71 -1.80
N ASP A 210 -18.23 -12.42 -0.68
CA ASP A 210 -19.56 -12.56 -0.09
C ASP A 210 -19.98 -11.31 0.70
N ASN A 211 -19.04 -10.62 1.34
CA ASN A 211 -19.26 -9.40 2.11
C ASN A 211 -18.24 -8.32 1.75
N PRO A 212 -18.56 -7.43 0.81
CA PRO A 212 -17.65 -6.34 0.43
C PRO A 212 -17.29 -5.37 1.57
N ASP A 213 -18.05 -5.35 2.65
CA ASP A 213 -17.83 -4.51 3.84
C ASP A 213 -17.15 -5.29 4.99
N ALA A 214 -16.63 -6.49 4.73
CA ALA A 214 -15.92 -7.31 5.71
C ALA A 214 -14.82 -6.51 6.43
N THR A 215 -14.80 -6.57 7.75
CA THR A 215 -13.83 -5.88 8.60
C THR A 215 -12.51 -6.66 8.68
N LEU A 216 -11.47 -6.05 9.25
CA LEU A 216 -10.24 -6.77 9.54
C LEU A 216 -10.47 -7.96 10.49
N GLY A 217 -11.39 -7.82 11.45
CA GLY A 217 -11.78 -8.92 12.36
C GLY A 217 -12.30 -10.13 11.59
N ASP A 218 -13.23 -9.90 10.65
CA ASP A 218 -13.81 -10.96 9.81
C ASP A 218 -12.73 -11.66 8.97
N LEU A 219 -11.78 -10.90 8.43
CA LEU A 219 -10.66 -11.48 7.68
C LEU A 219 -9.72 -12.30 8.55
N MET A 220 -9.48 -11.88 9.79
CA MET A 220 -8.62 -12.60 10.73
C MET A 220 -9.26 -13.86 11.32
N GLU A 221 -10.57 -14.07 11.18
CA GLU A 221 -11.20 -15.35 11.44
C GLU A 221 -10.73 -16.42 10.44
N HIS A 222 -10.44 -16.03 9.21
CA HIS A 222 -9.91 -16.90 8.16
C HIS A 222 -8.38 -16.94 8.18
N VAL A 223 -7.71 -15.78 8.08
CA VAL A 223 -6.25 -15.66 8.07
C VAL A 223 -5.75 -15.39 9.48
N GLN A 224 -5.41 -16.45 10.20
CA GLN A 224 -5.00 -16.34 11.60
C GLN A 224 -3.63 -15.65 11.77
N GLY A 225 -2.73 -15.82 10.81
CA GLY A 225 -1.38 -15.24 10.84
C GLY A 225 -0.48 -15.80 9.75
N PRO A 226 0.80 -15.38 9.72
CA PRO A 226 1.82 -15.98 8.86
C PRO A 226 1.92 -17.49 9.06
N ASP A 227 2.25 -18.21 8.00
CA ASP A 227 2.44 -19.66 8.00
C ASP A 227 3.77 -20.02 7.31
N PHE A 228 4.80 -20.19 8.12
CA PHE A 228 6.16 -20.38 7.62
C PHE A 228 6.43 -21.82 7.17
N PRO A 229 7.19 -22.05 6.08
CA PRO A 229 7.55 -23.40 5.63
C PRO A 229 8.39 -24.17 6.64
N THR A 230 9.19 -23.48 7.44
CA THR A 230 10.01 -24.05 8.52
C THR A 230 9.24 -24.29 9.83
N LYS A 231 7.93 -24.07 9.81
CA LYS A 231 7.04 -24.24 10.96
C LYS A 231 7.35 -23.23 12.10
N GLY A 232 7.65 -23.71 13.32
CA GLY A 232 7.88 -22.86 14.48
C GLY A 232 6.61 -22.36 15.16
N ILE A 233 6.76 -21.51 16.17
CA ILE A 233 5.67 -21.00 17.00
C ILE A 233 5.70 -19.47 16.97
N ILE A 234 4.62 -18.84 16.54
CA ILE A 234 4.45 -17.39 16.66
C ILE A 234 3.94 -17.07 18.06
N MET A 235 4.58 -16.11 18.72
CA MET A 235 4.24 -15.65 20.06
C MET A 235 3.41 -14.38 20.00
N GLY A 236 2.13 -14.50 20.35
CA GLY A 236 1.17 -13.39 20.39
C GLY A 236 0.56 -13.01 19.04
N ARG A 237 -0.60 -12.35 19.08
CA ARG A 237 -1.38 -11.92 17.89
C ARG A 237 -1.31 -10.43 17.61
N ALA A 238 -0.84 -9.63 18.57
CA ALA A 238 -0.80 -8.16 18.44
C ALA A 238 0.02 -7.70 17.22
N GLY A 239 1.21 -8.26 17.02
CA GLY A 239 2.05 -7.96 15.87
C GLY A 239 1.44 -8.38 14.52
N ILE A 240 0.66 -9.46 14.51
CA ILE A 240 -0.09 -9.91 13.32
C ILE A 240 -1.19 -8.91 12.99
N ARG A 241 -1.99 -8.52 14.00
CA ARG A 241 -3.07 -7.55 13.84
C ARG A 241 -2.57 -6.21 13.32
N ALA A 242 -1.44 -5.71 13.87
CA ALA A 242 -0.80 -4.49 13.38
C ALA A 242 -0.40 -4.60 11.92
N ALA A 243 0.27 -5.69 11.56
CA ALA A 243 0.71 -5.90 10.18
C ALA A 243 -0.46 -5.92 9.20
N TYR A 244 -1.54 -6.60 9.55
CA TYR A 244 -2.71 -6.72 8.69
C TYR A 244 -3.53 -5.43 8.59
N ALA A 245 -3.56 -4.63 9.66
CA ALA A 245 -4.22 -3.34 9.65
C ALA A 245 -3.44 -2.28 8.85
N THR A 246 -2.12 -2.22 9.03
CA THR A 246 -1.30 -1.09 8.58
C THR A 246 -0.32 -1.43 7.46
N GLY A 247 -0.09 -2.71 7.20
CA GLY A 247 0.97 -3.20 6.32
C GLY A 247 2.33 -3.29 7.01
N ARG A 248 2.45 -2.91 8.29
CA ARG A 248 3.69 -2.98 9.08
C ARG A 248 3.43 -3.63 10.42
N GLY A 249 4.34 -4.49 10.83
CA GLY A 249 4.25 -5.15 12.11
C GLY A 249 5.49 -5.97 12.40
N ARG A 250 5.52 -6.60 13.57
CA ARG A 250 6.61 -7.46 13.99
C ARG A 250 6.04 -8.67 14.71
N VAL A 251 6.39 -9.85 14.25
CA VAL A 251 6.02 -11.10 14.90
C VAL A 251 7.26 -11.76 15.50
N VAL A 252 7.11 -12.35 16.65
CA VAL A 252 8.17 -13.12 17.32
C VAL A 252 7.92 -14.59 17.01
N VAL A 253 8.93 -15.24 16.45
CA VAL A 253 8.87 -16.67 16.11
C VAL A 253 9.87 -17.43 16.99
N ARG A 254 9.41 -18.48 17.64
CA ARG A 254 10.22 -19.39 18.47
C ARG A 254 10.40 -20.73 17.80
N ALA A 255 11.55 -21.34 18.07
CA ALA A 255 11.81 -22.74 17.78
C ALA A 255 10.88 -23.64 18.59
N ARG A 256 10.47 -24.77 18.02
CA ARG A 256 9.77 -25.82 18.77
C ARG A 256 10.78 -26.64 19.55
N HIS A 257 10.51 -26.87 20.81
CA HIS A 257 11.39 -27.60 21.73
C HIS A 257 10.63 -28.65 22.50
N GLU A 258 11.35 -29.67 22.95
CA GLU A 258 10.89 -30.70 23.86
C GLU A 258 11.97 -30.98 24.89
N PHE A 259 11.59 -31.41 26.07
CA PHE A 259 12.51 -31.85 27.11
C PHE A 259 12.55 -33.36 27.13
N GLU A 260 13.74 -33.92 27.07
CA GLU A 260 13.96 -35.38 27.24
C GLU A 260 14.88 -35.63 28.42
N GLU A 261 14.54 -36.62 29.22
CA GLU A 261 15.44 -37.17 30.28
C GLU A 261 16.39 -38.19 29.66
N PHE A 262 17.66 -38.12 30.00
CA PHE A 262 18.65 -39.07 29.55
C PHE A 262 19.70 -39.36 30.61
N GLY A 263 20.28 -40.54 30.55
CA GLY A 263 21.31 -40.99 31.51
C GLY A 263 20.87 -40.88 32.96
N ASN A 264 21.81 -40.63 33.88
CA ASN A 264 21.52 -40.53 35.32
C ASN A 264 20.88 -39.14 35.66
N ASN A 265 19.58 -39.03 35.47
CA ASN A 265 18.77 -37.85 35.87
C ASN A 265 19.27 -36.50 35.26
N ARG A 266 19.68 -36.55 34.01
CA ARG A 266 20.07 -35.38 33.23
C ARG A 266 18.96 -35.05 32.20
N THR A 267 18.75 -33.78 31.93
CA THR A 267 17.77 -33.31 30.95
C THR A 267 18.51 -32.77 29.72
N ARG A 268 17.94 -33.01 28.55
CA ARG A 268 18.36 -32.40 27.29
C ARG A 268 17.19 -31.69 26.64
N ILE A 269 17.50 -30.61 25.93
CA ILE A 269 16.55 -29.85 25.16
C ILE A 269 16.69 -30.29 23.70
N ILE A 270 15.58 -30.73 23.11
CA ILE A 270 15.50 -31.14 21.71
C ILE A 270 14.82 -30.01 20.92
N ILE A 271 15.46 -29.53 19.89
CA ILE A 271 14.89 -28.56 18.99
C ILE A 271 14.52 -29.25 17.68
N THR A 272 13.23 -29.22 17.34
CA THR A 272 12.67 -29.90 16.16
C THR A 272 12.29 -28.99 15.03
N GLU A 273 12.07 -27.70 15.30
CA GLU A 273 11.69 -26.68 14.32
C GLU A 273 12.43 -25.37 14.61
N LEU A 274 12.79 -24.62 13.57
CA LEU A 274 13.48 -23.34 13.69
C LEU A 274 12.65 -22.18 13.13
N PRO A 275 12.87 -20.95 13.62
CA PRO A 275 12.28 -19.78 13.01
C PRO A 275 12.65 -19.64 11.54
N TYR A 276 11.77 -19.03 10.76
CA TYR A 276 11.96 -18.83 9.32
C TYR A 276 13.21 -18.01 9.01
N GLN A 277 13.96 -18.42 7.98
CA GLN A 277 15.21 -17.81 7.52
C GLN A 277 16.41 -17.93 8.49
N VAL A 278 16.32 -18.77 9.51
CA VAL A 278 17.45 -19.07 10.39
C VAL A 278 18.30 -20.18 9.79
N ASN A 279 19.60 -19.94 9.72
CA ASN A 279 20.60 -20.93 9.28
C ASN A 279 20.95 -21.83 10.46
N LYS A 280 20.66 -23.14 10.36
CA LYS A 280 20.85 -24.11 11.43
C LYS A 280 22.31 -24.25 11.86
N ARG A 281 23.24 -24.37 10.92
CA ARG A 281 24.69 -24.50 11.19
C ARG A 281 25.24 -23.28 11.92
N MET A 282 24.87 -22.08 11.46
CA MET A 282 25.31 -20.83 12.10
C MET A 282 24.71 -20.66 13.49
N LEU A 283 23.46 -21.08 13.69
CA LEU A 283 22.81 -21.06 15.00
C LEU A 283 23.55 -22.00 15.99
N ILE A 284 23.85 -23.25 15.60
CA ILE A 284 24.57 -24.22 16.45
C ILE A 284 25.96 -23.67 16.77
N LYS A 285 26.69 -23.12 15.78
CA LYS A 285 27.98 -22.49 16.02
C LYS A 285 27.89 -21.31 17.00
N ASN A 286 26.93 -20.42 16.81
CA ASN A 286 26.73 -19.28 17.71
C ASN A 286 26.43 -19.73 19.15
N MET A 287 25.61 -20.77 19.32
CA MET A 287 25.31 -21.34 20.63
C MET A 287 26.59 -21.92 21.27
N ALA A 288 27.40 -22.65 20.50
CA ALA A 288 28.66 -23.22 20.98
C ALA A 288 29.67 -22.11 21.40
N ASP A 289 29.83 -21.09 20.57
CA ASP A 289 30.70 -19.93 20.86
C ASP A 289 30.26 -19.22 22.16
N GLN A 290 28.94 -19.06 22.39
CA GLN A 290 28.41 -18.46 23.62
C GLN A 290 28.59 -19.34 24.86
N VAL A 291 28.58 -20.67 24.71
CA VAL A 291 28.88 -21.61 25.80
C VAL A 291 30.38 -21.53 26.15
N GLU A 292 31.27 -21.47 25.18
CA GLU A 292 32.70 -21.28 25.36
C GLU A 292 33.03 -19.94 26.05
N ASP A 293 32.38 -18.85 25.62
CA ASP A 293 32.48 -17.52 26.23
C ASP A 293 31.84 -17.43 27.63
N LYS A 294 31.21 -18.49 28.13
CA LYS A 294 30.49 -18.54 29.42
C LYS A 294 29.29 -17.59 29.51
N ARG A 295 28.73 -17.21 28.40
CA ARG A 295 27.49 -16.43 28.34
C ARG A 295 26.25 -17.31 28.52
N LEU A 296 26.31 -18.53 28.01
CA LEU A 296 25.32 -19.57 28.20
C LEU A 296 25.86 -20.65 29.15
N GLU A 297 25.42 -20.56 30.39
CA GLU A 297 25.78 -21.54 31.42
C GLU A 297 24.75 -22.66 31.48
N GLY A 298 25.14 -23.80 32.02
CA GLY A 298 24.27 -24.97 32.23
C GLY A 298 24.22 -25.96 31.06
N ILE A 299 24.88 -25.68 29.96
CA ILE A 299 24.98 -26.57 28.79
C ILE A 299 26.27 -27.39 28.89
N SER A 300 26.18 -28.69 28.63
CA SER A 300 27.34 -29.61 28.61
C SER A 300 27.78 -29.99 27.21
N ASN A 301 26.85 -30.12 26.26
CA ASN A 301 27.13 -30.49 24.87
C ASN A 301 26.02 -30.00 23.95
N ILE A 302 26.35 -29.78 22.68
CA ILE A 302 25.37 -29.43 21.62
C ILE A 302 25.71 -30.32 20.41
N GLN A 303 24.71 -31.07 19.93
CA GLN A 303 24.87 -31.98 18.80
C GLN A 303 23.78 -31.77 17.78
N ASP A 304 24.10 -31.92 16.51
CA ASP A 304 23.14 -31.97 15.41
C ASP A 304 22.90 -33.44 15.03
N GLU A 305 21.73 -33.95 15.39
CA GLU A 305 21.27 -35.30 15.05
C GLU A 305 20.21 -35.28 13.92
N THR A 306 20.15 -34.20 13.14
CA THR A 306 19.22 -34.06 12.00
C THR A 306 19.48 -35.16 10.97
N ASP A 307 18.43 -35.89 10.62
CA ASP A 307 18.47 -36.95 9.62
C ASP A 307 17.28 -36.87 8.64
N ARG A 308 17.06 -37.90 7.84
CA ARG A 308 15.91 -37.99 6.90
C ARG A 308 14.54 -38.02 7.58
N ASN A 309 14.47 -38.26 8.89
CA ASN A 309 13.22 -38.29 9.63
C ASN A 309 12.83 -36.90 10.15
N GLY A 310 13.74 -35.93 10.14
CA GLY A 310 13.49 -34.56 10.53
C GLY A 310 14.65 -33.86 11.24
N MET A 311 14.43 -32.59 11.53
CA MET A 311 15.38 -31.76 12.27
C MET A 311 15.43 -32.19 13.73
N ARG A 312 16.66 -32.37 14.26
CA ARG A 312 16.87 -32.69 15.66
C ARG A 312 18.19 -32.08 16.14
N ILE A 313 18.13 -30.96 16.85
CA ILE A 313 19.27 -30.37 17.54
C ILE A 313 19.17 -30.75 19.00
N VAL A 314 20.18 -31.36 19.54
CA VAL A 314 20.24 -31.88 20.94
C VAL A 314 21.13 -30.98 21.76
N ILE A 315 20.58 -30.36 22.80
CA ILE A 315 21.30 -29.53 23.76
C ILE A 315 21.31 -30.26 25.10
N GLU A 316 22.39 -30.87 25.46
CA GLU A 316 22.56 -31.58 26.71
C GLU A 316 22.88 -30.64 27.88
N LEU A 317 22.14 -30.72 28.94
CA LEU A 317 22.32 -29.89 30.13
C LEU A 317 23.24 -30.51 31.16
N LYS A 318 23.90 -29.66 31.96
CA LYS A 318 24.61 -30.13 33.18
C LYS A 318 23.62 -30.62 34.24
N ARG A 319 24.07 -31.49 35.15
CA ARG A 319 23.21 -32.15 36.12
C ARG A 319 22.42 -31.16 36.99
N ASP A 320 23.02 -30.02 37.34
CA ASP A 320 22.46 -29.05 38.26
C ASP A 320 21.76 -27.84 37.53
N ALA A 321 21.64 -27.93 36.22
CA ALA A 321 21.04 -26.85 35.43
C ALA A 321 19.52 -26.98 35.41
N ASN A 322 18.82 -25.84 35.63
CA ASN A 322 17.37 -25.78 35.45
C ASN A 322 17.05 -25.67 33.95
N PRO A 323 16.35 -26.62 33.35
CA PRO A 323 16.07 -26.65 31.89
C PRO A 323 15.34 -25.43 31.41
N GLN A 324 14.35 -24.95 32.19
CA GLN A 324 13.56 -23.77 31.77
C GLN A 324 14.38 -22.49 31.79
N VAL A 325 15.29 -22.32 32.76
CA VAL A 325 16.17 -21.14 32.83
C VAL A 325 17.13 -21.13 31.67
N VAL A 326 17.72 -22.28 31.32
CA VAL A 326 18.63 -22.40 30.17
C VAL A 326 17.86 -22.12 28.87
N LEU A 327 16.67 -22.67 28.70
CA LEU A 327 15.84 -22.43 27.53
C LEU A 327 15.48 -20.95 27.38
N ASN A 328 15.09 -20.27 28.44
CA ASN A 328 14.78 -18.83 28.40
C ASN A 328 16.01 -18.01 28.02
N ARG A 329 17.20 -18.36 28.50
CA ARG A 329 18.45 -17.72 28.08
C ARG A 329 18.76 -17.97 26.58
N LEU A 330 18.53 -19.20 26.12
CA LEU A 330 18.69 -19.54 24.70
C LEU A 330 17.75 -18.71 23.81
N PHE A 331 16.49 -18.52 24.19
CA PHE A 331 15.56 -17.65 23.47
C PHE A 331 15.97 -16.17 23.50
N ALA A 332 16.49 -15.69 24.62
CA ALA A 332 16.89 -14.30 24.77
C ALA A 332 18.18 -13.95 24.00
N GLN A 333 19.11 -14.92 23.86
CA GLN A 333 20.48 -14.65 23.38
C GLN A 333 20.78 -15.27 22.00
N THR A 334 19.92 -16.12 21.48
CA THR A 334 20.15 -16.82 20.20
C THR A 334 18.97 -16.71 19.24
N GLN A 335 19.18 -17.11 17.99
CA GLN A 335 18.14 -17.15 16.97
C GLN A 335 17.13 -18.31 17.13
N LEU A 336 17.14 -19.03 18.26
CA LEU A 336 16.02 -19.92 18.62
C LEU A 336 14.73 -19.15 18.86
N GLN A 337 14.84 -17.87 19.17
CA GLN A 337 13.76 -16.89 19.04
C GLN A 337 14.23 -15.78 18.12
N SER A 338 13.47 -15.52 17.08
CA SER A 338 13.75 -14.47 16.09
C SER A 338 12.53 -13.60 15.86
N SER A 339 12.74 -12.34 15.56
CA SER A 339 11.64 -11.46 15.17
C SER A 339 11.61 -11.30 13.67
N PHE A 340 10.44 -11.50 13.08
CA PHE A 340 10.18 -11.23 11.67
C PHE A 340 9.48 -9.89 11.55
N ALA A 341 10.20 -8.90 10.98
CA ALA A 341 9.63 -7.58 10.70
C ALA A 341 8.80 -7.65 9.42
N ILE A 342 7.51 -7.42 9.54
CA ILE A 342 6.58 -7.42 8.41
C ILE A 342 6.53 -6.02 7.80
N ASN A 343 6.71 -5.94 6.48
CA ASN A 343 6.50 -4.73 5.69
C ASN A 343 5.89 -5.13 4.34
N MET A 344 4.58 -4.93 4.21
CA MET A 344 3.80 -5.37 3.06
C MET A 344 3.83 -4.32 1.95
N LEU A 345 5.03 -4.05 1.43
CA LEU A 345 5.26 -3.13 0.31
C LEU A 345 5.21 -3.91 -1.02
N ALA A 346 4.36 -3.47 -1.94
CA ALA A 346 4.26 -4.04 -3.28
C ALA A 346 3.96 -2.96 -4.32
N LEU A 347 4.10 -3.32 -5.60
CA LEU A 347 3.75 -2.45 -6.72
C LEU A 347 2.25 -2.56 -7.02
N VAL A 348 1.59 -1.41 -7.11
CA VAL A 348 0.17 -1.27 -7.46
C VAL A 348 0.01 -0.43 -8.73
N GLN A 349 -1.22 -0.23 -9.19
CA GLN A 349 -1.54 0.60 -10.37
C GLN A 349 -0.71 0.22 -11.60
N ASN A 350 -0.73 -1.06 -11.96
CA ASN A 350 0.01 -1.59 -13.09
C ASN A 350 1.53 -1.29 -13.03
N GLN A 351 2.13 -1.51 -11.85
CA GLN A 351 3.56 -1.33 -11.53
C GLN A 351 4.04 0.14 -11.50
N SER A 352 3.14 1.10 -11.50
CA SER A 352 3.53 2.53 -11.49
C SER A 352 3.84 3.09 -10.11
N GLN A 353 3.36 2.43 -9.03
CA GLN A 353 3.48 2.96 -7.67
C GLN A 353 3.83 1.88 -6.64
N PRO A 354 4.95 2.02 -5.89
CA PRO A 354 5.19 1.23 -4.69
C PRO A 354 4.30 1.73 -3.54
N LYS A 355 3.61 0.80 -2.85
CA LYS A 355 2.71 1.14 -1.74
C LYS A 355 2.76 0.09 -0.64
N ILE A 356 2.68 0.55 0.62
CA ILE A 356 2.48 -0.33 1.76
C ILE A 356 0.99 -0.62 1.87
N LEU A 357 0.66 -1.90 1.91
CA LEU A 357 -0.70 -2.40 1.79
C LEU A 357 -1.14 -3.11 3.07
N SER A 358 -2.39 -2.90 3.50
CA SER A 358 -3.03 -3.74 4.49
C SER A 358 -3.42 -5.10 3.89
N LEU A 359 -3.73 -6.08 4.73
CA LEU A 359 -4.24 -7.37 4.28
C LEU A 359 -5.47 -7.21 3.37
N ARG A 360 -6.42 -6.36 3.79
CA ARG A 360 -7.63 -6.08 3.02
C ARG A 360 -7.31 -5.53 1.64
N HIS A 361 -6.39 -4.57 1.56
CA HIS A 361 -6.03 -3.93 0.30
C HIS A 361 -5.37 -4.91 -0.67
N ILE A 362 -4.49 -5.81 -0.19
CA ILE A 362 -3.88 -6.84 -1.04
C ILE A 362 -4.96 -7.77 -1.62
N ILE A 363 -5.94 -8.15 -0.80
CA ILE A 363 -7.05 -9.00 -1.25
C ILE A 363 -7.91 -8.26 -2.27
N ASP A 364 -8.25 -6.99 -2.04
CA ASP A 364 -9.06 -6.19 -2.97
C ASP A 364 -8.37 -6.04 -4.35
N GLU A 365 -7.08 -5.71 -4.38
CA GLU A 365 -6.29 -5.61 -5.62
C GLU A 365 -6.22 -6.96 -6.37
N TYR A 366 -6.03 -8.04 -5.63
CA TYR A 366 -6.01 -9.38 -6.21
C TYR A 366 -7.37 -9.76 -6.80
N LEU A 367 -8.47 -9.54 -6.07
CA LEU A 367 -9.82 -9.88 -6.54
C LEU A 367 -10.22 -9.06 -7.76
N ALA A 368 -9.96 -7.76 -7.74
CA ALA A 368 -10.21 -6.88 -8.90
C ALA A 368 -9.45 -7.36 -10.14
N PHE A 369 -8.20 -7.77 -9.98
CA PHE A 369 -7.41 -8.34 -11.06
C PHE A 369 -7.97 -9.66 -11.56
N GLN A 370 -8.44 -10.55 -10.69
CA GLN A 370 -9.05 -11.82 -11.10
C GLN A 370 -10.39 -11.63 -11.83
N GLU A 371 -11.19 -10.67 -11.41
CA GLU A 371 -12.40 -10.29 -12.15
C GLU A 371 -12.06 -9.83 -13.58
N GLU A 372 -11.02 -9.00 -13.73
CA GLU A 372 -10.50 -8.60 -15.05
C GLU A 372 -10.05 -9.81 -15.89
N ILE A 373 -9.30 -10.74 -15.29
CA ILE A 373 -8.84 -11.97 -15.95
C ILE A 373 -10.03 -12.79 -16.48
N ILE A 374 -11.07 -12.98 -15.67
CA ILE A 374 -12.26 -13.74 -16.08
C ILE A 374 -12.97 -13.03 -17.24
N VAL A 375 -13.12 -11.72 -17.18
CA VAL A 375 -13.75 -10.94 -18.26
C VAL A 375 -12.92 -11.01 -19.55
N ARG A 376 -11.60 -10.83 -19.49
CA ARG A 376 -10.70 -10.90 -20.65
C ARG A 376 -10.71 -12.30 -21.28
N ARG A 377 -10.58 -13.34 -20.45
CA ARG A 377 -10.67 -14.74 -20.88
C ARG A 377 -12.01 -15.03 -21.58
N THR A 378 -13.10 -14.59 -20.98
CA THR A 378 -14.44 -14.81 -21.53
C THR A 378 -14.63 -14.09 -22.86
N ARG A 379 -14.09 -12.88 -23.02
CA ARG A 379 -14.09 -12.16 -24.31
C ARG A 379 -13.30 -12.91 -25.37
N TYR A 380 -12.14 -13.45 -25.02
CA TYR A 380 -11.35 -14.26 -25.94
C TYR A 380 -12.10 -15.52 -26.37
N ASP A 381 -12.63 -16.27 -25.40
CA ASP A 381 -13.37 -17.50 -25.65
C ASP A 381 -14.66 -17.20 -26.44
N LEU A 382 -15.37 -16.12 -26.17
CA LEU A 382 -16.51 -15.64 -26.94
C LEU A 382 -16.13 -15.37 -28.41
N LYS A 383 -15.05 -14.59 -28.60
CA LYS A 383 -14.56 -14.28 -29.95
C LYS A 383 -14.23 -15.57 -30.75
N LYS A 384 -13.52 -16.51 -30.11
CA LYS A 384 -13.18 -17.78 -30.72
C LYS A 384 -14.40 -18.65 -31.03
N ALA A 385 -15.37 -18.69 -30.13
CA ALA A 385 -16.62 -19.39 -30.34
C ALA A 385 -17.43 -18.77 -31.49
N GLN A 386 -17.52 -17.43 -31.55
CA GLN A 386 -18.19 -16.72 -32.64
C GLN A 386 -17.49 -16.93 -33.98
N GLU A 387 -16.15 -16.85 -34.05
CA GLU A 387 -15.38 -17.13 -35.27
C GLU A 387 -15.64 -18.56 -35.78
N ARG A 388 -15.68 -19.53 -34.85
CA ARG A 388 -15.94 -20.93 -35.19
C ARG A 388 -17.40 -21.18 -35.61
N ALA A 389 -18.36 -20.61 -34.87
CA ALA A 389 -19.79 -20.72 -35.18
C ALA A 389 -20.10 -20.13 -36.58
N HIS A 390 -19.53 -18.95 -36.87
CA HIS A 390 -19.66 -18.30 -38.19
C HIS A 390 -19.12 -19.16 -39.31
N LEU A 391 -17.99 -19.83 -39.12
CA LEU A 391 -17.43 -20.76 -40.08
C LEU A 391 -18.32 -22.00 -40.27
N LEU A 392 -18.86 -22.55 -39.18
CA LEU A 392 -19.77 -23.71 -39.23
C LEU A 392 -21.09 -23.37 -39.92
N GLU A 393 -21.61 -22.15 -39.73
CA GLU A 393 -22.82 -21.68 -40.44
C GLU A 393 -22.64 -21.75 -41.96
N GLY A 394 -21.50 -21.25 -42.46
CA GLY A 394 -21.15 -21.36 -43.87
C GLY A 394 -21.06 -22.82 -44.36
N LEU A 395 -20.43 -23.71 -43.59
CA LEU A 395 -20.30 -25.12 -43.91
C LEU A 395 -21.65 -25.86 -43.90
N LEU A 396 -22.56 -25.52 -42.99
CA LEU A 396 -23.91 -26.09 -42.94
C LEU A 396 -24.73 -25.65 -44.18
N ILE A 397 -24.66 -24.36 -44.56
CA ILE A 397 -25.27 -23.85 -45.81
C ILE A 397 -24.76 -24.62 -47.02
N ALA A 398 -23.43 -24.89 -47.09
CA ALA A 398 -22.84 -25.64 -48.15
C ALA A 398 -23.32 -27.11 -48.19
N GLN A 399 -23.45 -27.76 -47.04
CA GLN A 399 -23.94 -29.13 -46.95
C GLN A 399 -25.41 -29.26 -47.30
N ASP A 400 -26.23 -28.29 -46.93
CA ASP A 400 -27.65 -28.28 -47.32
C ASP A 400 -27.87 -28.08 -48.84
N ASN A 401 -26.85 -27.52 -49.51
CA ASN A 401 -26.88 -27.21 -50.94
C ASN A 401 -25.71 -27.86 -51.69
N ILE A 402 -25.30 -29.05 -51.28
CA ILE A 402 -24.04 -29.68 -51.71
C ILE A 402 -23.95 -29.86 -53.21
N ASP A 403 -25.03 -30.28 -53.88
CA ASP A 403 -25.04 -30.50 -55.35
C ASP A 403 -24.78 -29.19 -56.10
N GLU A 404 -25.34 -28.10 -55.64
CA GLU A 404 -25.13 -26.77 -56.21
C GLU A 404 -23.71 -26.24 -55.94
N VAL A 405 -23.19 -26.44 -54.76
CA VAL A 405 -21.81 -26.11 -54.39
C VAL A 405 -20.84 -26.83 -55.30
N ILE A 406 -21.00 -28.14 -55.46
CA ILE A 406 -20.17 -28.96 -56.37
C ILE A 406 -20.28 -28.45 -57.80
N ARG A 407 -21.48 -28.13 -58.26
CA ARG A 407 -21.72 -27.61 -59.60
C ARG A 407 -20.95 -26.31 -59.81
N ILE A 408 -21.05 -25.34 -58.88
CA ILE A 408 -20.38 -24.06 -58.94
C ILE A 408 -18.86 -24.24 -58.97
N ILE A 409 -18.31 -25.05 -58.09
CA ILE A 409 -16.85 -25.31 -58.04
C ILE A 409 -16.36 -25.93 -59.35
N ARG A 410 -17.10 -26.88 -59.91
CA ARG A 410 -16.70 -27.57 -61.16
C ARG A 410 -16.87 -26.71 -62.40
N THR A 411 -17.77 -25.74 -62.40
CA THR A 411 -18.04 -24.84 -63.53
C THR A 411 -17.22 -23.54 -63.50
N SER A 412 -16.62 -23.20 -62.33
CA SER A 412 -15.79 -22.04 -62.19
C SER A 412 -14.34 -22.36 -62.53
N TYR A 413 -13.65 -21.49 -63.28
CA TYR A 413 -12.24 -21.63 -63.62
C TYR A 413 -11.34 -21.06 -62.50
N ASP A 414 -11.47 -19.77 -62.15
CA ASP A 414 -10.66 -19.10 -61.12
C ASP A 414 -11.49 -18.32 -60.09
N ASN A 415 -12.80 -18.19 -60.28
CA ASN A 415 -13.68 -17.37 -59.48
C ASN A 415 -14.72 -18.17 -58.66
N ALA A 416 -14.39 -19.42 -58.33
CA ALA A 416 -15.26 -20.28 -57.54
C ALA A 416 -15.66 -19.65 -56.20
N LYS A 417 -14.74 -18.95 -55.56
CA LYS A 417 -14.93 -18.29 -54.25
C LYS A 417 -15.99 -17.16 -54.35
N GLU A 418 -15.84 -16.29 -55.33
CA GLU A 418 -16.75 -15.16 -55.56
C GLU A 418 -18.16 -15.68 -55.94
N ASN A 419 -18.22 -16.75 -56.73
CA ASN A 419 -19.49 -17.33 -57.16
C ASN A 419 -20.23 -17.96 -55.97
N LEU A 420 -19.53 -18.62 -55.04
CA LEU A 420 -20.11 -19.16 -53.80
C LEU A 420 -20.61 -18.02 -52.88
N MET A 421 -19.80 -16.97 -52.74
CA MET A 421 -20.16 -15.80 -51.94
C MET A 421 -21.44 -15.14 -52.46
N GLN A 422 -21.53 -14.88 -53.76
CA GLN A 422 -22.70 -14.28 -54.40
C GLN A 422 -23.96 -15.16 -54.33
N ARG A 423 -23.81 -16.47 -54.50
CA ARG A 423 -24.93 -17.39 -54.54
C ARG A 423 -25.57 -17.64 -53.19
N PHE A 424 -24.76 -17.80 -52.16
CA PHE A 424 -25.22 -18.21 -50.84
C PHE A 424 -25.14 -17.07 -49.81
N GLY A 425 -24.70 -15.88 -50.18
CA GLY A 425 -24.53 -14.75 -49.27
C GLY A 425 -23.41 -14.96 -48.23
N LEU A 426 -22.39 -15.76 -48.61
CA LEU A 426 -21.25 -16.09 -47.73
C LEU A 426 -20.19 -14.99 -47.77
N ASP A 427 -19.44 -14.89 -46.71
CA ASP A 427 -18.24 -14.04 -46.70
C ASP A 427 -16.99 -14.79 -47.23
N ASP A 428 -15.86 -14.06 -47.27
CA ASP A 428 -14.59 -14.56 -47.79
C ASP A 428 -14.07 -15.77 -46.99
N VAL A 429 -14.21 -15.77 -45.66
CA VAL A 429 -13.73 -16.83 -44.76
C VAL A 429 -14.59 -18.09 -44.92
N GLN A 430 -15.90 -17.94 -44.98
CA GLN A 430 -16.85 -19.05 -45.15
C GLN A 430 -16.69 -19.71 -46.53
N ALA A 431 -16.59 -18.92 -47.59
CA ALA A 431 -16.38 -19.43 -48.94
C ALA A 431 -15.03 -20.16 -49.09
N GLN A 432 -13.95 -19.64 -48.46
CA GLN A 432 -12.67 -20.33 -48.43
C GLN A 432 -12.76 -21.67 -47.69
N ALA A 433 -13.44 -21.72 -46.54
CA ALA A 433 -13.61 -22.93 -45.78
C ALA A 433 -14.39 -24.02 -46.56
N ILE A 434 -15.35 -23.61 -47.38
CA ILE A 434 -16.07 -24.54 -48.27
C ILE A 434 -15.14 -25.09 -49.34
N LEU A 435 -14.30 -24.29 -49.97
CA LEU A 435 -13.32 -24.72 -50.94
C LEU A 435 -12.27 -25.69 -50.37
N ASP A 436 -11.88 -25.47 -49.11
CA ASP A 436 -10.91 -26.32 -48.40
C ASP A 436 -11.55 -27.62 -47.83
N MET A 437 -12.87 -27.80 -48.00
CA MET A 437 -13.58 -28.94 -47.46
C MET A 437 -13.15 -30.25 -48.12
N ARG A 438 -12.82 -31.23 -47.29
CA ARG A 438 -12.48 -32.58 -47.77
C ARG A 438 -13.71 -33.32 -48.24
N LEU A 439 -13.62 -34.09 -49.30
CA LEU A 439 -14.72 -34.91 -49.82
C LEU A 439 -15.35 -35.84 -48.77
N LYS A 440 -14.59 -36.30 -47.79
CA LYS A 440 -15.11 -37.09 -46.67
C LYS A 440 -16.14 -36.32 -45.82
N ALA A 441 -16.02 -35.02 -45.71
CA ALA A 441 -16.94 -34.18 -44.93
C ALA A 441 -18.39 -34.10 -45.54
N LEU A 442 -18.59 -34.63 -46.72
CA LEU A 442 -19.91 -34.69 -47.40
C LEU A 442 -20.79 -35.87 -46.92
N GLN A 443 -20.31 -36.66 -45.95
CA GLN A 443 -21.10 -37.78 -45.42
C GLN A 443 -22.18 -37.26 -44.45
N GLY A 444 -23.35 -37.87 -44.42
CA GLY A 444 -24.46 -37.46 -43.56
C GLY A 444 -24.16 -37.46 -42.05
N LEU A 445 -23.30 -38.39 -41.63
CA LEU A 445 -22.77 -38.42 -40.23
C LEU A 445 -21.93 -37.17 -39.86
N ASP A 446 -21.23 -36.57 -40.83
CA ASP A 446 -20.44 -35.37 -40.57
C ASP A 446 -21.30 -34.13 -40.50
N ARG A 447 -22.46 -34.08 -41.21
CA ARG A 447 -23.47 -33.02 -41.07
C ARG A 447 -24.07 -32.98 -39.67
N GLU A 448 -24.43 -34.13 -39.10
CA GLU A 448 -24.96 -34.21 -37.74
C GLU A 448 -23.94 -33.75 -36.71
N LYS A 449 -22.66 -34.06 -36.90
CA LYS A 449 -21.56 -33.56 -36.03
C LYS A 449 -21.40 -32.05 -36.10
N LEU A 450 -21.44 -31.48 -37.32
CA LEU A 450 -21.34 -30.02 -37.49
C LEU A 450 -22.54 -29.30 -36.88
N GLN A 451 -23.74 -29.84 -37.01
CA GLN A 451 -24.95 -29.30 -36.42
C GLN A 451 -24.87 -29.32 -34.89
N ASN A 452 -24.44 -30.42 -34.31
CA ASN A 452 -24.26 -30.55 -32.87
C ASN A 452 -23.16 -29.60 -32.36
N GLU A 453 -22.01 -29.51 -33.06
CA GLU A 453 -20.94 -28.55 -32.71
C GLU A 453 -21.45 -27.12 -32.78
N TYR A 454 -22.22 -26.74 -33.79
CA TYR A 454 -22.83 -25.42 -33.91
C TYR A 454 -23.76 -25.12 -32.75
N GLN A 455 -24.61 -26.04 -32.38
CA GLN A 455 -25.55 -25.88 -31.26
C GLN A 455 -24.80 -25.73 -29.91
N GLU A 456 -23.77 -26.54 -29.67
CA GLU A 456 -22.93 -26.41 -28.49
C GLU A 456 -22.21 -25.06 -28.45
N LEU A 457 -21.79 -24.52 -29.60
CA LEU A 457 -21.15 -23.19 -29.66
C LEU A 457 -22.14 -22.06 -29.39
N GLU A 458 -23.39 -22.18 -29.92
CA GLU A 458 -24.46 -21.20 -29.61
C GLU A 458 -24.77 -21.16 -28.10
N GLU A 459 -24.83 -22.30 -27.45
CA GLU A 459 -25.00 -22.39 -25.99
C GLU A 459 -23.82 -21.73 -25.24
N LYS A 460 -22.58 -21.97 -25.67
CA LYS A 460 -21.39 -21.36 -25.12
C LYS A 460 -21.37 -19.84 -25.35
N ILE A 461 -21.74 -19.39 -26.55
CA ILE A 461 -21.82 -17.95 -26.88
C ILE A 461 -22.85 -17.27 -25.97
N ALA A 462 -24.05 -17.87 -25.82
CA ALA A 462 -25.06 -17.35 -24.92
C ALA A 462 -24.58 -17.30 -23.45
N TYR A 463 -23.85 -18.32 -23.02
CA TYR A 463 -23.24 -18.35 -21.70
C TYR A 463 -22.20 -17.24 -21.51
N TYR A 464 -21.27 -17.08 -22.46
CA TYR A 464 -20.22 -16.04 -22.38
C TYR A 464 -20.81 -14.64 -22.40
N LEU A 465 -21.84 -14.38 -23.23
CA LEU A 465 -22.54 -13.10 -23.23
C LEU A 465 -23.19 -12.80 -21.87
N ARG A 466 -23.78 -13.81 -21.24
CA ARG A 466 -24.36 -13.68 -19.91
C ARG A 466 -23.29 -13.36 -18.84
N VAL A 467 -22.14 -14.06 -18.89
CA VAL A 467 -21.01 -13.78 -17.98
C VAL A 467 -20.52 -12.35 -18.14
N LEU A 468 -20.38 -11.86 -19.38
CA LEU A 468 -19.94 -10.48 -19.65
C LEU A 468 -20.97 -9.41 -19.25
N GLY A 469 -22.22 -9.77 -19.12
CA GLY A 469 -23.31 -8.85 -18.73
C GLY A 469 -23.66 -8.85 -17.25
N ASP A 470 -23.12 -9.77 -16.45
CA ASP A 470 -23.47 -9.94 -15.04
C ASP A 470 -22.22 -10.05 -14.15
N GLU A 471 -21.91 -8.97 -13.43
CA GLU A 471 -20.79 -8.91 -12.49
C GLU A 471 -20.92 -9.93 -11.34
N ASN A 472 -22.14 -10.25 -10.90
CA ASN A 472 -22.36 -11.24 -9.84
C ASN A 472 -22.00 -12.64 -10.34
N LEU A 473 -22.26 -12.93 -11.59
CA LEU A 473 -21.87 -14.20 -12.20
C LEU A 473 -20.34 -14.32 -12.31
N VAL A 474 -19.63 -13.23 -12.63
CA VAL A 474 -18.15 -13.18 -12.63
C VAL A 474 -17.62 -13.49 -11.22
N LYS A 475 -18.18 -12.88 -10.18
CA LYS A 475 -17.80 -13.16 -8.78
C LYS A 475 -18.09 -14.58 -8.35
N SER A 476 -19.21 -15.16 -8.81
CA SER A 476 -19.54 -16.56 -8.54
C SER A 476 -18.52 -17.51 -9.18
N ILE A 477 -18.15 -17.27 -10.44
CA ILE A 477 -17.11 -18.05 -11.14
C ILE A 477 -15.77 -17.94 -10.40
N LEU A 478 -15.39 -16.73 -10.00
CA LEU A 478 -14.16 -16.50 -9.24
C LEU A 478 -14.17 -17.28 -7.93
N LYS A 479 -15.28 -17.26 -7.20
CA LYS A 479 -15.44 -18.00 -5.94
C LYS A 479 -15.28 -19.52 -6.14
N GLU A 480 -15.91 -20.06 -7.17
CA GLU A 480 -15.81 -21.48 -7.51
C GLU A 480 -14.38 -21.88 -7.89
N GLU A 481 -13.69 -21.04 -8.66
CA GLU A 481 -12.30 -21.29 -9.07
C GLU A 481 -11.34 -21.24 -7.87
N LEU A 482 -11.51 -20.28 -6.98
CA LEU A 482 -10.72 -20.18 -5.75
C LEU A 482 -10.96 -21.38 -4.84
N GLN A 483 -12.22 -21.80 -4.67
CA GLN A 483 -12.55 -22.98 -3.86
C GLN A 483 -11.93 -24.25 -4.44
N ALA A 484 -11.99 -24.44 -5.76
CA ALA A 484 -11.37 -25.58 -6.43
C ALA A 484 -9.86 -25.64 -6.23
N ILE A 485 -9.17 -24.49 -6.21
CA ILE A 485 -7.73 -24.42 -5.93
C ILE A 485 -7.45 -24.75 -4.46
N SER A 486 -8.26 -24.21 -3.53
CA SER A 486 -8.17 -24.53 -2.11
C SER A 486 -8.31 -26.02 -1.84
N ASP A 487 -9.27 -26.66 -2.48
CA ASP A 487 -9.54 -28.11 -2.31
C ASP A 487 -8.40 -28.96 -2.90
N LYS A 488 -7.84 -28.54 -4.05
CA LYS A 488 -6.81 -29.30 -4.76
C LYS A 488 -5.42 -29.17 -4.17
N TYR A 489 -5.03 -27.99 -3.69
CA TYR A 489 -3.67 -27.66 -3.27
C TYR A 489 -3.55 -27.25 -1.80
N GLY A 490 -4.67 -27.01 -1.14
CA GLY A 490 -4.66 -26.58 0.26
C GLY A 490 -4.20 -27.69 1.20
N ASP A 491 -3.40 -27.29 2.19
CA ASP A 491 -2.88 -28.12 3.27
C ASP A 491 -3.17 -27.49 4.64
N ASP A 492 -2.78 -28.16 5.70
CA ASP A 492 -2.95 -27.65 7.06
C ASP A 492 -1.87 -26.63 7.41
N ARG A 493 -2.19 -25.74 8.35
CA ARG A 493 -1.26 -24.77 8.91
C ARG A 493 -0.03 -25.49 9.50
N LYS A 494 1.16 -24.98 9.18
CA LYS A 494 2.43 -25.50 9.67
C LYS A 494 2.92 -24.78 10.94
N THR A 495 2.73 -23.47 11.02
CA THR A 495 3.18 -22.61 12.11
C THR A 495 2.10 -22.50 13.17
N GLU A 496 2.40 -22.87 14.40
CA GLU A 496 1.53 -22.68 15.56
C GLU A 496 1.49 -21.22 15.99
N ILE A 497 0.36 -20.73 16.46
CA ILE A 497 0.22 -19.40 17.06
C ILE A 497 -0.18 -19.60 18.51
N GLN A 498 0.65 -19.15 19.45
CA GLN A 498 0.38 -19.18 20.87
C GLN A 498 0.01 -17.79 21.36
N ASP A 499 -1.09 -17.70 22.10
CA ASP A 499 -1.49 -16.48 22.77
C ASP A 499 -0.53 -16.25 23.97
N VAL A 500 -0.11 -15.02 24.16
CA VAL A 500 0.70 -14.62 25.31
C VAL A 500 -0.22 -13.95 26.32
N GLU A 501 -0.12 -14.31 27.59
CA GLU A 501 -1.01 -13.82 28.66
C GLU A 501 -1.04 -12.29 28.81
N ASP A 502 -0.05 -11.58 28.25
CA ASP A 502 0.05 -10.12 28.20
C ASP A 502 -0.02 -9.61 26.75
N GLU A 503 -1.07 -9.94 25.99
CA GLU A 503 -1.34 -9.23 24.74
C GLU A 503 -1.88 -7.83 25.04
N ILE A 504 -0.94 -6.92 25.25
CA ILE A 504 -1.20 -5.48 25.27
C ILE A 504 -1.64 -5.07 23.86
N ASP A 505 -2.75 -4.35 23.77
CA ASP A 505 -3.19 -3.77 22.48
C ASP A 505 -2.04 -2.93 21.91
N ILE A 506 -1.85 -2.94 20.59
CA ILE A 506 -0.74 -2.19 19.97
C ILE A 506 -0.83 -0.71 20.32
N GLU A 507 -2.03 -0.22 20.51
CA GLU A 507 -2.29 1.14 20.98
C GLU A 507 -1.73 1.36 22.38
N ASP A 508 -1.76 0.34 23.26
CA ASP A 508 -1.19 0.39 24.62
C ASP A 508 0.35 0.30 24.62
N LEU A 509 0.95 -0.19 23.53
CA LEU A 509 2.43 -0.24 23.37
C LEU A 509 3.01 1.04 22.77
N ILE A 510 2.17 1.90 22.22
CA ILE A 510 2.56 3.18 21.64
C ILE A 510 2.36 4.22 22.74
N GLU A 511 3.44 4.86 23.15
CA GLU A 511 3.39 5.95 24.12
C GLU A 511 2.46 7.05 23.59
N GLU A 512 1.48 7.43 24.43
CA GLU A 512 0.59 8.53 24.11
C GLU A 512 1.38 9.83 24.21
N GLU A 513 1.66 10.44 23.08
CA GLU A 513 2.49 11.64 22.97
C GLU A 513 1.78 12.68 22.12
N GLU A 514 1.86 13.94 22.53
CA GLU A 514 1.39 15.06 21.74
C GLU A 514 2.40 15.40 20.64
N CYS A 515 1.95 15.36 19.39
CA CYS A 515 2.77 15.60 18.22
C CYS A 515 2.24 16.76 17.38
N VAL A 516 3.16 17.47 16.72
CA VAL A 516 2.86 18.43 15.66
C VAL A 516 2.77 17.68 14.34
N PHE A 517 1.60 17.72 13.71
CA PHE A 517 1.36 17.20 12.37
C PHE A 517 1.49 18.33 11.36
N THR A 518 2.30 18.13 10.33
CA THR A 518 2.57 19.14 9.31
C THR A 518 2.29 18.57 7.94
N LEU A 519 1.50 19.28 7.13
CA LEU A 519 1.18 18.94 5.74
C LEU A 519 1.68 20.03 4.80
N THR A 520 2.32 19.64 3.69
CA THR A 520 2.78 20.58 2.66
C THR A 520 1.84 20.58 1.44
N ALA A 521 1.92 21.62 0.62
CA ALA A 521 1.15 21.77 -0.63
C ALA A 521 1.37 20.62 -1.61
N ASN A 522 2.57 20.05 -1.64
CA ASN A 522 2.91 18.88 -2.45
C ASN A 522 2.54 17.54 -1.79
N GLY A 523 1.78 17.57 -0.69
CA GLY A 523 1.25 16.40 -0.02
C GLY A 523 2.26 15.61 0.82
N TYR A 524 3.32 16.25 1.33
CA TYR A 524 4.20 15.63 2.33
C TYR A 524 3.65 15.85 3.72
N ILE A 525 3.54 14.77 4.49
CA ILE A 525 3.05 14.78 5.87
C ILE A 525 4.08 14.15 6.80
N LYS A 526 4.17 14.67 8.01
CA LYS A 526 4.96 14.11 9.11
C LYS A 526 4.32 14.41 10.45
N ARG A 527 4.69 13.64 11.46
CA ARG A 527 4.51 14.01 12.87
C ARG A 527 5.86 14.25 13.53
N THR A 528 5.91 15.20 14.43
CA THR A 528 7.10 15.53 15.24
C THR A 528 6.65 15.74 16.67
N PRO A 529 7.28 15.11 17.69
CA PRO A 529 6.93 15.34 19.08
C PRO A 529 6.98 16.83 19.44
N VAL A 530 5.99 17.31 20.19
CA VAL A 530 5.95 18.73 20.64
C VAL A 530 7.16 19.08 21.48
N SER A 531 7.68 18.13 22.26
CA SER A 531 8.89 18.27 23.08
C SER A 531 10.15 18.68 22.28
N GLU A 532 10.21 18.37 20.98
CA GLU A 532 11.29 18.85 20.13
C GLU A 532 11.28 20.38 19.92
N TYR A 533 10.16 21.08 20.16
CA TYR A 533 10.04 22.53 19.97
C TYR A 533 10.13 23.26 21.32
N ALA A 534 11.29 23.83 21.64
CA ALA A 534 11.45 24.64 22.85
C ALA A 534 10.60 25.92 22.80
N ALA A 535 9.89 26.25 23.87
CA ALA A 535 9.12 27.49 24.01
C ALA A 535 10.01 28.74 23.86
N GLN A 536 9.53 29.79 23.21
CA GLN A 536 10.21 31.07 23.00
C GLN A 536 9.35 32.24 23.49
N SER A 537 10.03 33.33 23.94
CA SER A 537 9.33 34.57 24.28
C SER A 537 8.74 35.25 23.05
N LYS A 538 7.67 36.07 23.22
CA LYS A 538 7.06 36.86 22.15
C LYS A 538 8.12 37.72 21.43
N GLY A 539 8.00 37.81 20.10
CA GLY A 539 8.94 38.55 19.26
C GLY A 539 10.26 37.78 18.99
N GLY A 540 10.33 36.51 19.33
CA GLY A 540 11.49 35.66 19.01
C GLY A 540 11.57 35.39 17.48
N MET A 541 12.79 35.01 17.02
CA MET A 541 13.00 34.52 15.66
C MET A 541 12.87 33.00 15.66
N GLY A 542 11.93 32.44 14.94
CA GLY A 542 11.62 31.00 14.89
C GLY A 542 12.79 30.12 14.42
N LYS A 543 12.63 28.81 14.59
CA LYS A 543 13.56 27.77 14.13
C LYS A 543 12.98 27.10 12.89
N LYS A 544 13.82 26.52 12.03
CA LYS A 544 13.38 25.81 10.83
C LYS A 544 12.58 24.56 11.26
N GLY A 545 11.30 24.52 10.91
CA GLY A 545 10.38 23.46 11.31
C GLY A 545 10.28 22.34 10.27
N ILE A 546 10.57 22.63 8.99
CA ILE A 546 10.58 21.66 7.91
C ILE A 546 11.52 22.13 6.81
N THR A 547 12.18 21.19 6.13
CA THR A 547 12.92 21.49 4.89
C THR A 547 11.98 21.23 3.70
N THR A 548 11.50 22.31 3.08
CA THR A 548 10.73 22.26 1.84
C THR A 548 11.68 22.36 0.65
N ARG A 549 11.24 21.95 -0.56
CA ARG A 549 11.88 22.33 -1.81
C ARG A 549 11.51 23.79 -2.10
N ASP A 550 12.25 24.44 -2.96
CA ASP A 550 12.06 25.88 -3.32
C ASP A 550 10.63 26.25 -3.75
N GLU A 551 9.78 25.27 -4.09
CA GLU A 551 8.40 25.44 -4.56
C GLU A 551 7.34 24.75 -3.66
N ASP A 552 7.71 24.20 -2.47
CA ASP A 552 6.79 23.49 -1.58
C ASP A 552 6.56 24.28 -0.30
N THR A 553 5.33 24.58 0.04
CA THR A 553 4.94 25.39 1.20
C THR A 553 4.14 24.56 2.20
N VAL A 554 4.22 24.89 3.50
CA VAL A 554 3.36 24.30 4.51
C VAL A 554 1.93 24.82 4.36
N VAL A 555 0.98 23.89 4.22
CA VAL A 555 -0.45 24.23 4.04
C VAL A 555 -1.20 24.17 5.35
N ASP A 556 -0.93 23.15 6.17
CA ASP A 556 -1.63 22.95 7.42
C ASP A 556 -0.71 22.42 8.52
N VAL A 557 -0.96 22.86 9.75
CA VAL A 557 -0.26 22.42 10.96
C VAL A 557 -1.25 22.36 12.12
N PHE A 558 -1.24 21.28 12.87
CA PHE A 558 -2.04 21.14 14.09
C PHE A 558 -1.33 20.19 15.06
N THR A 559 -1.77 20.22 16.32
CA THR A 559 -1.31 19.29 17.34
C THR A 559 -2.42 18.29 17.65
N ALA A 560 -2.01 17.04 17.86
CA ALA A 560 -2.89 15.96 18.26
C ALA A 560 -2.10 14.87 18.96
N SER A 561 -2.79 14.03 19.75
CA SER A 561 -2.20 12.83 20.33
C SER A 561 -1.89 11.79 19.25
N THR A 562 -0.85 11.00 19.49
CA THR A 562 -0.57 9.79 18.67
C THR A 562 -1.76 8.85 18.59
N HIS A 563 -2.62 8.82 19.61
CA HIS A 563 -3.81 7.95 19.69
C HIS A 563 -5.07 8.56 19.06
N ASP A 564 -5.07 9.83 18.68
CA ASP A 564 -6.21 10.47 18.02
C ASP A 564 -6.41 9.94 16.59
N TYR A 565 -7.65 9.98 16.14
CA TYR A 565 -7.96 9.81 14.72
C TYR A 565 -7.76 11.12 13.97
N ILE A 566 -7.14 11.03 12.82
CA ILE A 566 -6.97 12.15 11.90
C ILE A 566 -7.84 11.90 10.68
N LEU A 567 -8.74 12.84 10.43
CA LEU A 567 -9.59 12.90 9.24
C LEU A 567 -8.92 13.81 8.22
N PHE A 568 -8.79 13.32 7.01
CA PHE A 568 -8.21 14.03 5.87
C PHE A 568 -9.30 14.34 4.88
N PHE A 569 -9.55 15.62 4.66
CA PHE A 569 -10.56 16.10 3.70
C PHE A 569 -9.87 16.54 2.42
N THR A 570 -10.40 16.11 1.29
CA THR A 570 -9.79 16.37 -0.01
C THR A 570 -10.57 17.42 -0.80
N ASP A 571 -9.93 17.94 -1.85
CA ASP A 571 -10.50 18.87 -2.82
C ASP A 571 -11.72 18.29 -3.57
N THR A 572 -11.85 16.98 -3.62
CA THR A 572 -13.01 16.28 -4.18
C THR A 572 -14.17 16.14 -3.18
N GLY A 573 -14.00 16.61 -1.93
CA GLY A 573 -14.97 16.48 -0.85
C GLY A 573 -15.06 15.09 -0.23
N LYS A 574 -14.04 14.25 -0.42
CA LYS A 574 -13.89 12.98 0.28
C LYS A 574 -13.19 13.16 1.63
N VAL A 575 -13.41 12.21 2.51
CA VAL A 575 -12.75 12.12 3.81
C VAL A 575 -12.15 10.75 4.01
N TYR A 576 -10.92 10.73 4.51
CA TYR A 576 -10.16 9.53 4.90
C TYR A 576 -9.86 9.59 6.39
N LYS A 577 -9.69 8.44 7.04
CA LYS A 577 -9.44 8.32 8.49
C LYS A 577 -8.18 7.51 8.76
N LYS A 578 -7.28 8.00 9.62
CA LYS A 578 -6.10 7.28 10.11
C LYS A 578 -5.82 7.62 11.57
N LYS A 579 -5.20 6.71 12.31
CA LYS A 579 -4.66 6.99 13.65
C LYS A 579 -3.37 7.82 13.54
N GLY A 580 -3.13 8.72 14.50
CA GLY A 580 -1.97 9.61 14.51
C GLY A 580 -0.63 8.86 14.49
N TYR A 581 -0.52 7.78 15.24
CA TYR A 581 0.71 6.95 15.28
C TYR A 581 1.03 6.26 13.94
N LEU A 582 0.08 6.15 13.01
CA LEU A 582 0.31 5.62 11.66
C LEU A 582 1.00 6.61 10.72
N ILE A 583 1.07 7.89 11.11
CA ILE A 583 1.81 8.90 10.37
C ILE A 583 3.28 8.81 10.80
N PRO A 584 4.22 8.64 9.87
CA PRO A 584 5.63 8.48 10.21
C PRO A 584 6.19 9.65 11.00
N GLU A 585 6.91 9.31 12.07
CA GLU A 585 7.68 10.28 12.84
C GLU A 585 8.88 10.76 12.04
N SER A 586 9.17 12.04 12.13
CA SER A 586 10.31 12.65 11.44
C SER A 586 10.78 13.85 12.20
N GLY A 587 12.10 14.05 12.26
CA GLY A 587 12.70 15.22 12.91
C GLY A 587 12.27 16.55 12.27
N LYS A 588 12.51 17.65 12.98
CA LYS A 588 12.11 19.02 12.60
C LYS A 588 12.43 19.39 11.16
N ALA A 589 13.65 19.10 10.70
CA ALA A 589 14.14 19.49 9.38
C ALA A 589 13.81 18.48 8.28
N ALA A 590 13.21 17.32 8.60
CA ALA A 590 12.90 16.29 7.63
C ALA A 590 11.70 16.69 6.79
N LYS A 591 11.66 16.23 5.53
CA LYS A 591 10.61 16.53 4.57
C LYS A 591 9.28 15.81 4.89
N GLY A 592 9.34 14.66 5.57
CA GLY A 592 8.20 13.79 5.81
C GLY A 592 7.92 12.80 4.67
N THR A 593 6.78 12.13 4.75
CA THR A 593 6.33 11.09 3.81
C THR A 593 5.22 11.62 2.94
N ASN A 594 5.21 11.27 1.66
CA ASN A 594 4.12 11.68 0.78
C ASN A 594 2.83 10.98 1.22
N ILE A 595 1.74 11.75 1.30
CA ILE A 595 0.45 11.32 1.83
C ILE A 595 -0.19 10.19 1.01
N VAL A 596 0.13 10.08 -0.28
CA VAL A 596 -0.32 8.98 -1.15
C VAL A 596 0.19 7.62 -0.69
N ASN A 597 1.30 7.60 0.07
CA ASN A 597 1.83 6.37 0.68
C ASN A 597 1.08 5.98 1.98
N ILE A 598 0.25 6.85 2.50
CA ILE A 598 -0.49 6.68 3.76
C ILE A 598 -1.98 6.49 3.48
N LEU A 599 -2.53 7.27 2.53
CA LEU A 599 -3.93 7.26 2.13
C LEU A 599 -4.11 6.70 0.73
N GLN A 600 -5.26 6.09 0.48
CA GLN A 600 -5.66 5.63 -0.85
C GLN A 600 -6.35 6.78 -1.63
N VAL A 601 -5.63 7.88 -1.83
CA VAL A 601 -6.17 9.01 -2.61
C VAL A 601 -6.13 8.70 -4.11
N GLU A 602 -7.11 9.21 -4.85
CA GLU A 602 -7.16 9.06 -6.30
C GLU A 602 -6.11 9.94 -6.99
N THR A 603 -5.76 9.59 -8.22
CA THR A 603 -4.78 10.36 -9.00
C THR A 603 -5.27 11.80 -9.20
N GLY A 604 -4.49 12.77 -8.71
CA GLY A 604 -4.82 14.19 -8.79
C GLY A 604 -5.61 14.74 -7.60
N GLU A 605 -6.09 13.88 -6.70
CA GLU A 605 -6.78 14.29 -5.47
C GLU A 605 -5.78 14.84 -4.44
N ARG A 606 -6.10 15.97 -3.80
CA ARG A 606 -5.25 16.64 -2.82
C ARG A 606 -5.95 16.79 -1.48
N VAL A 607 -5.23 16.57 -0.40
CA VAL A 607 -5.72 16.86 0.95
C VAL A 607 -5.65 18.36 1.21
N GLN A 608 -6.77 18.98 1.57
CA GLN A 608 -6.89 20.41 1.81
C GLN A 608 -7.10 20.79 3.27
N ALA A 609 -7.71 19.90 4.05
CA ALA A 609 -7.93 20.14 5.47
C ALA A 609 -7.76 18.86 6.26
N MET A 610 -7.28 19.00 7.49
CA MET A 610 -7.14 17.91 8.44
C MET A 610 -7.89 18.25 9.73
N LEU A 611 -8.48 17.23 10.36
CA LEU A 611 -9.11 17.34 11.65
C LEU A 611 -8.72 16.13 12.49
N HIS A 612 -8.31 16.34 13.72
CA HIS A 612 -8.16 15.27 14.68
C HIS A 612 -9.40 15.18 15.58
N PHE A 613 -9.75 13.99 16.00
CA PHE A 613 -10.76 13.75 17.00
C PHE A 613 -10.48 12.49 17.82
N ARG A 614 -10.92 12.51 19.06
CA ARG A 614 -10.89 11.35 19.93
C ARG A 614 -12.26 10.69 19.90
N GLU A 615 -12.29 9.38 19.74
CA GLU A 615 -13.55 8.62 19.77
C GLU A 615 -14.08 8.63 21.21
N THR A 616 -14.99 9.57 21.50
CA THR A 616 -15.80 9.56 22.72
C THR A 616 -17.15 8.96 22.38
N GLY A 617 -17.63 8.05 23.23
CA GLY A 617 -18.90 7.34 23.01
C GLY A 617 -20.17 8.19 23.05
N ASP A 618 -20.10 9.47 22.72
CA ASP A 618 -21.17 10.45 22.77
C ASP A 618 -21.91 10.50 21.42
N ASP A 619 -23.19 10.15 21.42
CA ASP A 619 -24.03 9.93 20.24
C ASP A 619 -24.52 11.23 19.53
N GLN A 620 -24.12 12.44 19.98
CA GLN A 620 -24.60 13.72 19.43
C GLN A 620 -23.50 14.68 18.99
N LEU A 621 -22.47 14.13 18.31
CA LEU A 621 -21.40 14.93 17.75
C LEU A 621 -21.68 15.31 16.30
N TYR A 622 -21.35 16.57 15.96
CA TYR A 622 -21.43 17.09 14.60
C TYR A 622 -20.06 17.55 14.11
N LEU A 623 -19.84 17.46 12.82
CA LEU A 623 -18.77 18.15 12.12
C LEU A 623 -19.32 19.42 11.49
N PHE A 624 -18.82 20.55 11.95
CA PHE A 624 -19.15 21.85 11.38
C PHE A 624 -18.06 22.23 10.38
N MET A 625 -18.42 22.28 9.11
CA MET A 625 -17.53 22.52 7.98
C MET A 625 -17.70 23.93 7.48
N THR A 626 -16.59 24.60 7.17
CA THR A 626 -16.59 25.98 6.64
C THR A 626 -15.69 26.06 5.42
N THR A 627 -16.21 26.61 4.32
CA THR A 627 -15.46 26.78 3.08
C THR A 627 -14.88 28.17 2.96
N ARG A 628 -13.90 28.32 2.05
CA ARG A 628 -13.26 29.61 1.75
C ARG A 628 -14.23 30.69 1.30
N ASN A 629 -15.26 30.32 0.54
CA ASN A 629 -16.29 31.26 0.05
C ASN A 629 -17.40 31.51 1.06
N GLY A 630 -17.26 31.01 2.31
CA GLY A 630 -18.19 31.29 3.40
C GLY A 630 -19.44 30.43 3.42
N THR A 631 -19.42 29.29 2.73
CA THR A 631 -20.45 28.25 2.84
C THR A 631 -20.17 27.41 4.09
N VAL A 632 -21.20 27.05 4.82
CA VAL A 632 -21.11 26.21 6.03
C VAL A 632 -22.03 25.01 5.96
N LYS A 633 -21.63 23.94 6.58
CA LYS A 633 -22.37 22.69 6.65
C LYS A 633 -22.21 22.04 8.00
N ARG A 634 -23.29 21.49 8.54
CA ARG A 634 -23.29 20.67 9.74
C ARG A 634 -23.62 19.22 9.36
N LEU A 635 -22.71 18.28 9.68
CA LEU A 635 -22.86 16.86 9.40
C LEU A 635 -22.75 16.07 10.70
N GLU A 636 -23.63 15.10 10.92
CA GLU A 636 -23.53 14.19 12.07
C GLU A 636 -22.31 13.27 11.92
N VAL A 637 -21.51 13.13 12.99
CA VAL A 637 -20.34 12.23 13.01
C VAL A 637 -20.75 10.78 12.74
N SER A 638 -21.93 10.38 13.16
CA SER A 638 -22.54 9.07 12.88
C SER A 638 -22.59 8.74 11.39
N ALA A 639 -22.73 9.75 10.52
CA ALA A 639 -22.69 9.57 9.06
C ALA A 639 -21.33 9.12 8.53
N LEU A 640 -20.26 9.19 9.35
CA LEU A 640 -18.90 8.79 9.03
C LEU A 640 -18.47 7.50 9.74
N LYS A 641 -19.36 6.80 10.45
CA LYS A 641 -19.03 5.55 11.17
C LYS A 641 -18.37 4.49 10.26
N ASN A 642 -18.82 4.39 9.02
CA ASN A 642 -18.33 3.41 8.05
C ASN A 642 -17.37 4.04 7.04
N LEU A 643 -16.29 4.68 7.53
CA LEU A 643 -15.22 5.21 6.68
C LEU A 643 -14.40 4.05 6.07
N ARG A 644 -14.51 3.89 4.75
CA ARG A 644 -13.73 2.94 3.97
C ARG A 644 -12.31 3.46 3.72
N ASN A 645 -11.37 2.58 3.48
CA ASN A 645 -9.99 2.98 3.19
C ASN A 645 -9.84 3.82 1.91
N ASN A 646 -10.77 3.68 0.97
CA ASN A 646 -10.84 4.49 -0.26
C ASN A 646 -11.57 5.84 -0.06
N GLY A 647 -11.88 6.21 1.18
CA GLY A 647 -12.57 7.44 1.53
C GLY A 647 -14.07 7.42 1.20
N ILE A 648 -14.81 8.33 1.81
CA ILE A 648 -16.22 8.58 1.49
C ILE A 648 -16.45 10.07 1.25
N ARG A 649 -17.46 10.41 0.46
CA ARG A 649 -17.84 11.80 0.24
C ARG A 649 -18.48 12.40 1.50
N ALA A 650 -17.91 13.51 2.02
CA ALA A 650 -18.40 14.25 3.20
C ALA A 650 -19.19 15.50 2.84
N LEU A 651 -18.85 16.16 1.74
CA LEU A 651 -19.56 17.33 1.21
C LEU A 651 -19.39 17.42 -0.30
N THR A 652 -20.27 18.20 -0.92
CA THR A 652 -20.10 18.66 -2.31
C THR A 652 -19.65 20.12 -2.26
N LEU A 653 -18.55 20.44 -2.94
CA LEU A 653 -18.01 21.79 -3.06
C LEU A 653 -18.54 22.45 -4.35
N ASP A 654 -18.80 23.75 -4.29
CA ASP A 654 -19.05 24.56 -5.48
C ASP A 654 -17.74 24.74 -6.27
N GLU A 655 -17.85 25.02 -7.57
CA GLU A 655 -16.69 25.22 -8.43
C GLU A 655 -15.84 26.40 -7.91
N GLY A 656 -14.56 26.14 -7.67
CA GLY A 656 -13.60 27.13 -7.16
C GLY A 656 -13.68 27.42 -5.67
N ASP A 657 -14.48 26.67 -4.90
CA ASP A 657 -14.51 26.74 -3.44
C ASP A 657 -13.65 25.67 -2.80
N GLU A 658 -13.14 25.93 -1.59
CA GLU A 658 -12.24 25.07 -0.85
C GLU A 658 -12.75 24.89 0.60
N LEU A 659 -12.64 23.68 1.12
CA LEU A 659 -12.90 23.43 2.54
C LEU A 659 -11.70 23.89 3.36
N ILE A 660 -11.87 24.87 4.25
CA ILE A 660 -10.76 25.46 5.02
C ILE A 660 -10.78 25.10 6.50
N ASN A 661 -11.94 24.72 7.04
CA ASN A 661 -12.06 24.41 8.45
C ASN A 661 -13.12 23.34 8.68
N VAL A 662 -12.79 22.39 9.53
CA VAL A 662 -13.71 21.40 10.08
C VAL A 662 -13.50 21.34 11.58
N GLN A 663 -14.57 21.40 12.34
CA GLN A 663 -14.51 21.32 13.79
C GLN A 663 -15.65 20.48 14.34
N GLU A 664 -15.41 19.85 15.48
CA GLU A 664 -16.40 19.09 16.22
C GLU A 664 -17.30 20.03 17.00
N THR A 665 -18.62 19.81 16.95
CA THR A 665 -19.62 20.58 17.70
C THR A 665 -20.66 19.67 18.36
N HIS A 666 -21.35 20.19 19.39
CA HIS A 666 -22.25 19.41 20.25
C HIS A 666 -23.74 19.70 20.04
N GLY A 667 -24.09 20.42 18.98
CA GLY A 667 -25.49 20.73 18.64
C GLY A 667 -26.04 22.02 19.26
N SER A 668 -25.31 22.66 20.19
CA SER A 668 -25.69 23.93 20.85
C SER A 668 -24.54 24.94 20.92
N ASP A 669 -23.49 24.71 20.13
CA ASP A 669 -22.32 25.57 20.12
C ASP A 669 -22.56 26.85 19.31
N ARG A 670 -21.82 27.90 19.62
CA ARG A 670 -21.77 29.13 18.85
C ARG A 670 -20.55 29.11 17.93
N ILE A 671 -20.76 29.48 16.67
CA ILE A 671 -19.72 29.48 15.65
C ILE A 671 -19.31 30.91 15.33
N LEU A 672 -18.02 31.19 15.43
CA LEU A 672 -17.39 32.42 14.98
C LEU A 672 -16.62 32.12 13.68
N ILE A 673 -16.96 32.86 12.63
CA ILE A 673 -16.26 32.81 11.34
C ILE A 673 -15.54 34.12 11.12
N ALA A 674 -14.27 34.11 10.75
CA ALA A 674 -13.48 35.30 10.46
C ALA A 674 -12.92 35.29 9.03
N THR A 675 -12.78 36.50 8.46
CA THR A 675 -12.32 36.72 7.10
C THR A 675 -10.91 37.30 7.08
N HIS A 676 -10.24 37.14 5.95
CA HIS A 676 -8.92 37.67 5.65
C HIS A 676 -8.83 39.20 5.86
N ASP A 677 -9.86 39.93 5.46
CA ASP A 677 -9.91 41.39 5.57
C ASP A 677 -10.40 41.89 6.94
N GLY A 678 -10.49 40.98 7.92
CA GLY A 678 -10.73 41.36 9.32
C GLY A 678 -12.19 41.51 9.71
N GLN A 679 -13.14 40.91 9.01
CA GLN A 679 -14.52 40.81 9.44
C GLN A 679 -14.75 39.53 10.21
N ALA A 680 -15.80 39.46 11.03
CA ALA A 680 -16.26 38.23 11.68
C ALA A 680 -17.76 38.19 11.88
N VAL A 681 -18.34 37.00 11.83
CA VAL A 681 -19.75 36.76 12.19
C VAL A 681 -19.78 35.68 13.27
N CYS A 682 -20.66 35.87 14.26
CA CYS A 682 -20.92 34.89 15.30
C CYS A 682 -22.42 34.54 15.31
N PHE A 683 -22.74 33.26 15.22
CA PHE A 683 -24.11 32.75 15.20
C PHE A 683 -24.22 31.40 15.91
N ASP A 684 -25.46 31.00 16.20
CA ASP A 684 -25.74 29.71 16.81
C ASP A 684 -25.63 28.58 15.76
N GLU A 685 -24.97 27.45 16.05
CA GLU A 685 -24.85 26.35 15.10
C GLU A 685 -26.21 25.78 14.67
N THR A 686 -27.25 25.94 15.50
CA THR A 686 -28.62 25.51 15.19
C THR A 686 -29.23 26.29 14.02
N ASP A 687 -28.71 27.46 13.67
CA ASP A 687 -29.06 28.19 12.45
C ASP A 687 -28.67 27.41 11.18
N VAL A 688 -27.82 26.42 11.31
CA VAL A 688 -27.41 25.49 10.27
C VAL A 688 -27.97 24.09 10.56
N ARG A 689 -29.01 23.70 9.83
CA ARG A 689 -29.60 22.36 9.99
C ARG A 689 -28.56 21.27 9.69
N ALA A 690 -28.64 20.13 10.37
CA ALA A 690 -27.86 18.94 10.01
C ALA A 690 -28.23 18.48 8.58
N MET A 691 -27.22 18.15 7.77
CA MET A 691 -27.36 17.80 6.36
C MET A 691 -26.65 16.50 6.04
N GLY A 692 -27.15 15.78 5.04
CA GLY A 692 -26.50 14.57 4.55
C GLY A 692 -25.15 14.84 3.88
N ARG A 693 -24.35 13.79 3.72
CA ARG A 693 -22.97 13.85 3.20
C ARG A 693 -22.82 14.57 1.86
N THR A 694 -23.77 14.41 0.95
CA THR A 694 -23.71 14.97 -0.42
C THR A 694 -24.23 16.39 -0.54
N ALA A 695 -24.69 17.03 0.55
CA ALA A 695 -25.17 18.41 0.49
C ALA A 695 -24.01 19.41 0.36
N VAL A 696 -24.23 20.52 -0.34
CA VAL A 696 -23.28 21.63 -0.51
C VAL A 696 -23.17 22.46 0.78
N GLY A 697 -24.25 22.71 1.44
CA GLY A 697 -24.31 23.56 2.64
C GLY A 697 -25.16 24.83 2.43
N VAL A 698 -24.99 25.79 3.34
CA VAL A 698 -25.70 27.05 3.34
C VAL A 698 -24.72 28.21 3.59
N ARG A 699 -25.10 29.44 3.23
CA ARG A 699 -24.25 30.61 3.45
C ARG A 699 -24.08 30.89 4.95
N GLY A 700 -22.83 30.89 5.43
CA GLY A 700 -22.45 31.25 6.80
C GLY A 700 -22.17 32.74 7.00
N ILE A 701 -21.43 33.34 6.06
CA ILE A 701 -21.06 34.75 6.03
C ILE A 701 -21.21 35.31 4.60
N ARG A 702 -21.54 36.61 4.48
CA ARG A 702 -21.49 37.34 3.20
C ARG A 702 -20.13 38.01 3.10
N LEU A 703 -19.36 37.62 2.12
CA LEU A 703 -18.02 38.15 1.83
C LEU A 703 -18.12 39.46 1.01
N ARG A 704 -17.14 40.34 1.21
CA ARG A 704 -16.89 41.49 0.32
C ARG A 704 -16.12 40.98 -0.92
N GLU A 705 -16.06 41.84 -1.93
CA GLU A 705 -15.30 41.54 -3.14
C GLU A 705 -13.80 41.35 -2.82
N GLY A 706 -13.23 40.21 -3.20
CA GLY A 706 -11.84 39.85 -2.92
C GLY A 706 -11.57 39.28 -1.54
N ASP A 707 -12.52 39.31 -0.59
CA ASP A 707 -12.37 38.76 0.76
C ASP A 707 -12.71 37.26 0.78
N TYR A 708 -12.15 36.53 1.73
CA TYR A 708 -12.41 35.12 1.91
C TYR A 708 -12.30 34.72 3.40
N VAL A 709 -12.87 33.60 3.75
CA VAL A 709 -12.82 33.08 5.12
C VAL A 709 -11.44 32.47 5.42
N VAL A 710 -10.86 32.81 6.56
CA VAL A 710 -9.56 32.31 7.02
C VAL A 710 -9.67 31.29 8.16
N GLY A 711 -10.83 31.18 8.78
CA GLY A 711 -11.05 30.22 9.84
C GLY A 711 -12.40 30.35 10.52
N ALA A 712 -12.78 29.30 11.21
CA ALA A 712 -13.93 29.26 12.09
C ALA A 712 -13.54 28.63 13.42
N ALA A 713 -14.21 29.03 14.49
CA ALA A 713 -13.96 28.50 15.83
C ALA A 713 -15.23 28.47 16.67
N LYS A 714 -15.31 27.59 17.66
CA LYS A 714 -16.37 27.61 18.67
C LYS A 714 -16.19 28.82 19.58
N ALA A 715 -17.18 29.68 19.65
CA ALA A 715 -17.18 30.86 20.53
C ALA A 715 -17.61 30.48 21.96
N VAL A 716 -16.66 30.09 22.78
CA VAL A 716 -16.89 29.64 24.15
C VAL A 716 -16.89 30.85 25.10
N PRO A 717 -17.97 31.12 25.86
CA PRO A 717 -17.99 32.21 26.84
C PRO A 717 -16.83 32.11 27.84
N GLY A 718 -16.28 33.26 28.21
CA GLY A 718 -15.13 33.35 29.15
C GLY A 718 -13.77 33.11 28.50
N LYS A 719 -13.69 32.64 27.24
CA LYS A 719 -12.46 32.53 26.48
C LYS A 719 -12.21 33.75 25.60
N THR A 720 -11.06 33.74 24.93
CA THR A 720 -10.63 34.81 24.02
C THR A 720 -10.39 34.31 22.61
N VAL A 721 -10.73 35.13 21.61
CA VAL A 721 -10.43 34.89 20.20
C VAL A 721 -9.01 35.40 19.92
N LEU A 722 -8.09 34.50 19.69
CA LEU A 722 -6.74 34.78 19.21
C LEU A 722 -6.80 34.98 17.70
N SER A 723 -6.32 36.12 17.21
CA SER A 723 -6.21 36.43 15.78
C SER A 723 -4.76 36.75 15.43
N ILE A 724 -4.25 36.13 14.37
CA ILE A 724 -2.87 36.28 13.87
C ILE A 724 -2.90 36.75 12.43
N THR A 725 -1.97 37.65 12.09
CA THR A 725 -1.83 38.23 10.75
C THR A 725 -0.59 37.73 10.03
N GLU A 726 -0.57 37.88 8.71
CA GLU A 726 0.54 37.47 7.83
C GLU A 726 1.87 38.07 8.25
N ARG A 727 1.90 39.30 8.76
CA ARG A 727 3.13 39.98 9.21
C ARG A 727 3.49 39.71 10.68
N GLY A 728 2.96 38.63 11.27
CA GLY A 728 3.30 38.17 12.62
C GLY A 728 2.75 39.02 13.76
N TYR A 729 1.75 39.84 13.53
CA TYR A 729 1.00 40.56 14.58
C TYR A 729 -0.14 39.67 15.11
N GLY A 730 -0.49 39.84 16.36
CA GLY A 730 -1.57 39.10 16.96
C GLY A 730 -2.17 39.77 18.18
N LYS A 731 -3.36 39.35 18.53
CA LYS A 731 -4.05 39.76 19.75
C LYS A 731 -5.07 38.72 20.18
N ARG A 732 -5.48 38.85 21.45
CA ARG A 732 -6.62 38.11 21.98
C ARG A 732 -7.80 39.11 22.22
N THR A 733 -9.01 38.72 21.89
CA THR A 733 -10.22 39.52 22.11
C THR A 733 -11.27 38.69 22.82
N ALA A 734 -11.89 39.23 23.88
CA ALA A 734 -12.91 38.51 24.62
C ALA A 734 -14.04 38.05 23.69
N VAL A 735 -14.49 36.79 23.83
CA VAL A 735 -15.58 36.22 22.99
C VAL A 735 -16.87 37.04 23.10
N GLU A 736 -17.11 37.63 24.26
CA GLU A 736 -18.30 38.47 24.56
C GLU A 736 -18.37 39.76 23.73
N GLU A 737 -17.24 40.19 23.15
CA GLU A 737 -17.25 41.33 22.25
C GLU A 737 -17.89 41.02 20.88
N TYR A 738 -18.08 39.73 20.55
CA TYR A 738 -18.71 39.30 19.29
C TYR A 738 -20.21 39.06 19.52
N ARG A 739 -21.01 40.01 19.08
CA ARG A 739 -22.48 39.86 19.18
C ARG A 739 -22.96 38.66 18.34
N ILE A 740 -23.93 37.97 18.90
CA ILE A 740 -24.60 36.87 18.19
C ILE A 740 -25.56 37.48 17.17
N THR A 741 -25.48 37.00 15.91
CA THR A 741 -26.34 37.44 14.82
C THR A 741 -26.82 36.22 14.03
N ALA A 742 -27.80 36.37 13.16
CA ALA A 742 -28.14 35.31 12.21
C ALA A 742 -26.98 35.07 11.21
N ARG A 743 -26.84 33.83 10.74
CA ARG A 743 -25.87 33.48 9.70
C ARG A 743 -26.11 34.28 8.40
N GLY A 744 -25.06 34.36 7.57
CA GLY A 744 -25.12 34.95 6.23
C GLY A 744 -25.08 36.48 6.21
N GLY A 745 -24.78 37.15 7.35
CA GLY A 745 -24.54 38.59 7.43
C GLY A 745 -23.12 38.99 6.96
N LEU A 746 -22.89 40.33 6.83
CA LEU A 746 -21.57 40.92 6.50
C LEU A 746 -20.56 40.87 7.66
N GLY A 747 -21.03 40.50 8.86
CA GLY A 747 -20.22 40.47 10.08
C GLY A 747 -19.90 41.84 10.67
N ILE A 748 -19.02 41.81 11.68
CA ILE A 748 -18.47 42.95 12.38
C ILE A 748 -16.97 42.96 12.31
N ARG A 749 -16.33 44.10 12.51
CA ARG A 749 -14.87 44.17 12.49
C ARG A 749 -14.25 43.33 13.61
N ASN A 750 -13.42 42.35 13.24
CA ASN A 750 -12.63 41.53 14.13
C ASN A 750 -11.23 42.10 14.36
N TYR A 751 -10.60 42.64 13.32
CA TYR A 751 -9.23 43.13 13.34
C TYR A 751 -9.07 44.41 12.53
N MET A 752 -8.19 45.32 12.99
CA MET A 752 -7.79 46.46 12.17
C MET A 752 -6.64 46.10 11.27
N VAL A 753 -6.94 45.62 10.09
CA VAL A 753 -5.97 45.27 9.05
C VAL A 753 -5.37 46.55 8.47
N THR A 754 -4.05 46.63 8.41
CA THR A 754 -3.26 47.75 7.87
C THR A 754 -2.09 47.21 7.08
N GLU A 755 -1.43 48.03 6.28
CA GLU A 755 -0.19 47.61 5.57
C GLU A 755 0.88 47.09 6.53
N LYS A 756 0.91 47.61 7.77
CA LYS A 756 1.88 47.20 8.80
C LYS A 756 1.60 45.81 9.34
N THR A 757 0.36 45.48 9.55
CA THR A 757 -0.03 44.19 10.16
C THR A 757 -0.22 43.09 9.13
N GLY A 758 -0.56 43.45 7.90
CA GLY A 758 -1.06 42.51 6.91
C GLY A 758 -2.44 41.96 7.27
N PRO A 759 -3.06 41.18 6.38
CA PRO A 759 -4.36 40.56 6.61
C PRO A 759 -4.28 39.42 7.62
N ILE A 760 -5.44 38.91 8.03
CA ILE A 760 -5.54 37.80 8.99
C ILE A 760 -5.23 36.47 8.28
N VAL A 761 -4.41 35.64 8.95
CA VAL A 761 -4.11 34.26 8.52
C VAL A 761 -5.07 33.26 9.16
N GLY A 762 -5.43 33.47 10.40
CA GLY A 762 -6.30 32.55 11.12
C GLY A 762 -6.76 33.05 12.49
N ILE A 763 -7.74 32.33 13.01
CA ILE A 763 -8.27 32.55 14.36
C ILE A 763 -8.31 31.25 15.14
N LYS A 764 -8.13 31.33 16.46
CA LYS A 764 -8.38 30.25 17.43
C LYS A 764 -9.07 30.81 18.67
N VAL A 765 -9.86 30.01 19.37
CA VAL A 765 -10.43 30.36 20.67
C VAL A 765 -9.56 29.70 21.74
N VAL A 766 -9.08 30.52 22.66
CA VAL A 766 -8.07 30.14 23.66
C VAL A 766 -8.45 30.61 25.06
N ASP A 767 -8.01 29.91 26.09
CA ASP A 767 -8.13 30.34 27.49
C ASP A 767 -6.88 31.00 28.05
N GLY A 768 -5.74 30.82 27.41
CA GLY A 768 -4.46 31.40 27.77
C GLY A 768 -3.50 30.45 28.44
N THR A 769 -3.91 29.18 28.64
CA THR A 769 -3.06 28.12 29.21
C THR A 769 -2.24 27.42 28.15
N GLU A 770 -2.62 27.57 26.88
CA GLU A 770 -2.01 26.90 25.73
C GLU A 770 -0.74 27.63 25.25
N ASP A 771 0.06 26.91 24.44
CA ASP A 771 1.11 27.47 23.62
C ASP A 771 0.63 27.57 22.16
N LEU A 772 1.06 28.62 21.47
CA LEU A 772 0.80 28.90 20.07
C LEU A 772 1.99 28.46 19.21
N LEU A 773 1.73 27.69 18.19
CA LEU A 773 2.67 27.36 17.12
C LEU A 773 2.32 28.20 15.88
N LEU A 774 3.32 28.92 15.34
CA LEU A 774 3.22 29.68 14.09
C LEU A 774 4.17 29.11 13.06
N VAL A 775 3.71 28.95 11.82
CA VAL A 775 4.53 28.49 10.68
C VAL A 775 4.54 29.56 9.61
N THR A 776 5.74 29.86 9.07
CA THR A 776 5.90 30.78 7.96
C THR A 776 6.02 30.04 6.62
N GLU A 777 5.85 30.78 5.53
CA GLU A 777 6.01 30.28 4.16
C GLU A 777 7.40 29.67 3.92
N ALA A 778 8.45 30.23 4.52
CA ALA A 778 9.80 29.68 4.50
C ALA A 778 10.00 28.43 5.40
N GLY A 779 8.94 27.90 6.03
CA GLY A 779 8.99 26.72 6.87
C GLY A 779 9.58 26.96 8.28
N ILE A 780 9.65 28.21 8.70
CA ILE A 780 10.11 28.57 10.05
C ILE A 780 8.94 28.38 11.02
N LEU A 781 9.19 27.63 12.09
CA LEU A 781 8.22 27.41 13.16
C LEU A 781 8.66 28.08 14.46
N ILE A 782 7.73 28.75 15.14
CA ILE A 782 7.91 29.31 16.48
C ILE A 782 6.85 28.76 17.43
N ARG A 783 7.23 28.50 18.69
CA ARG A 783 6.33 28.18 19.80
C ARG A 783 6.37 29.33 20.81
N THR A 784 5.23 29.86 21.20
CA THR A 784 5.13 30.95 22.19
C THR A 784 3.91 30.77 23.07
N ALA A 785 4.00 31.11 24.34
CA ALA A 785 2.87 31.01 25.25
C ALA A 785 1.77 32.03 24.88
N VAL A 786 0.54 31.56 24.80
CA VAL A 786 -0.64 32.39 24.46
C VAL A 786 -0.84 33.51 25.47
N GLU A 787 -0.56 33.27 26.73
CA GLU A 787 -0.67 34.30 27.81
C GLU A 787 0.16 35.55 27.53
N ASN A 788 1.28 35.42 26.80
CA ASN A 788 2.16 36.56 26.44
C ASN A 788 1.50 37.48 25.38
N ILE A 789 0.42 37.08 24.76
CA ILE A 789 -0.29 37.86 23.75
C ILE A 789 -1.37 38.70 24.44
N ARG A 790 -1.29 40.02 24.25
CA ARG A 790 -2.18 41.00 24.90
C ARG A 790 -3.66 40.79 24.53
N ILE A 791 -4.54 40.91 25.53
CA ILE A 791 -5.97 41.04 25.33
C ILE A 791 -6.26 42.47 24.89
N ALA A 792 -6.98 42.64 23.81
CA ALA A 792 -7.28 43.95 23.21
C ALA A 792 -8.63 43.90 22.48
N GLY A 793 -9.28 45.05 22.37
CA GLY A 793 -10.57 45.17 21.68
C GLY A 793 -10.52 44.79 20.19
N ARG A 794 -11.68 44.46 19.62
CA ARG A 794 -11.87 43.98 18.25
C ARG A 794 -11.21 44.84 17.17
N ALA A 795 -11.35 46.18 17.25
CA ALA A 795 -10.86 47.11 16.24
C ALA A 795 -9.41 47.59 16.46
N THR A 796 -8.55 46.79 17.04
CA THR A 796 -7.13 47.10 17.28
C THR A 796 -6.18 46.32 16.36
N GLN A 797 -4.92 46.79 16.28
CA GLN A 797 -3.87 46.20 15.45
C GLN A 797 -3.08 45.08 16.13
N GLY A 798 -3.31 44.83 17.42
CA GLY A 798 -2.54 43.83 18.19
C GLY A 798 -1.08 44.19 18.46
N VAL A 799 -0.27 43.17 18.78
CA VAL A 799 1.15 43.26 19.10
C VAL A 799 1.97 42.35 18.22
N ILE A 800 3.28 42.56 18.13
CA ILE A 800 4.18 41.67 17.40
C ILE A 800 4.31 40.36 18.21
N VAL A 801 3.94 39.25 17.60
CA VAL A 801 4.06 37.90 18.15
C VAL A 801 5.30 37.21 17.60
N MET A 802 5.55 37.39 16.30
CA MET A 802 6.70 36.81 15.60
C MET A 802 7.44 37.88 14.79
N ARG A 803 8.78 37.78 14.72
CA ARG A 803 9.62 38.55 13.79
C ARG A 803 10.26 37.62 12.79
N PHE A 804 10.33 38.06 11.52
CA PHE A 804 10.91 37.27 10.42
C PHE A 804 12.41 37.50 10.33
N LYS A 805 13.15 36.48 9.87
CA LYS A 805 14.57 36.53 9.57
C LYS A 805 14.82 37.03 8.15
N GLU A 806 13.93 36.69 7.23
CA GLU A 806 14.02 37.01 5.83
C GLU A 806 12.97 38.06 5.47
N GLU A 807 13.37 39.02 4.63
CA GLU A 807 12.46 40.06 4.15
C GLU A 807 11.49 39.46 3.13
N GLY A 808 10.19 39.60 3.36
CA GLY A 808 9.15 39.01 2.52
C GLY A 808 8.52 37.71 3.02
N ASP A 809 9.08 37.09 4.07
CA ASP A 809 8.43 35.90 4.70
C ASP A 809 7.12 36.32 5.39
N ARG A 810 6.18 35.38 5.49
CA ARG A 810 4.87 35.59 6.09
C ARG A 810 4.39 34.38 6.85
N VAL A 811 3.55 34.61 7.88
CA VAL A 811 2.85 33.54 8.58
C VAL A 811 1.79 32.98 7.64
N ILE A 812 1.74 31.64 7.51
CA ILE A 812 0.74 30.93 6.70
C ILE A 812 -0.16 30.03 7.50
N SER A 813 0.25 29.59 8.69
CA SER A 813 -0.56 28.69 9.52
C SER A 813 -0.29 28.89 11.01
N MET A 814 -1.28 28.49 11.83
CA MET A 814 -1.22 28.53 13.29
C MET A 814 -1.88 27.32 13.92
N ALA A 815 -1.28 26.79 14.98
CA ALA A 815 -1.83 25.71 15.80
C ALA A 815 -1.67 26.01 17.30
N LEU A 816 -2.45 25.32 18.12
CA LEU A 816 -2.36 25.34 19.57
C LEU A 816 -1.82 24.02 20.08
N THR A 817 -1.07 24.05 21.18
CA THR A 817 -0.61 22.87 21.92
C THR A 817 -0.75 23.11 23.43
N ASP A 818 -0.90 22.03 24.17
CA ASP A 818 -0.88 22.11 25.63
C ASP A 818 0.48 22.59 26.12
N ARG A 819 0.46 23.36 27.19
CA ARG A 819 1.69 23.86 27.81
C ARG A 819 2.31 22.73 28.63
N GLU A 820 3.57 22.36 28.37
CA GLU A 820 4.35 21.48 29.24
C GLU A 820 4.46 22.16 30.60
N GLN A 821 3.97 21.51 31.64
CA GLN A 821 4.28 21.90 33.01
C GLN A 821 5.78 21.66 33.19
N ASP A 822 6.56 22.71 33.41
CA ASP A 822 7.95 22.59 33.82
C ASP A 822 8.00 21.67 35.06
N ALA A 823 8.50 20.45 34.89
CA ALA A 823 8.84 19.60 36.00
C ALA A 823 9.81 20.42 36.87
N GLU A 824 9.40 20.77 38.09
CA GLU A 824 10.20 21.49 39.05
C GLU A 824 11.57 20.81 39.12
N LYS A 825 12.61 21.52 38.71
CA LYS A 825 13.99 21.15 39.01
C LYS A 825 14.11 21.17 40.51
N GLU A 826 14.10 20.01 41.15
CA GLU A 826 14.58 19.92 42.54
C GLU A 826 15.95 20.58 42.62
N PRO A 827 16.16 21.46 43.59
CA PRO A 827 17.46 22.09 43.80
C PRO A 827 18.45 20.98 44.19
N SER A 828 19.47 20.78 43.36
CA SER A 828 20.63 19.95 43.68
C SER A 828 21.25 20.50 44.98
N HIS A 829 21.09 19.80 46.09
CA HIS A 829 21.91 19.97 47.25
C HIS A 829 23.33 19.50 46.94
N GLU A 830 24.29 20.42 47.10
CA GLU A 830 25.71 20.14 47.18
C GLU A 830 26.10 19.07 48.22
#